data_cc38c051ec821216402a35ee7ac75c96
#
_entry.id   cc38c051ec821216402a35ee7ac75c96
#
_cell.length_a   1.000
_cell.length_b   1.000
_cell.length_c   1.000
_cell.angle_alpha   90.00
_cell.angle_beta   90.00
_cell.angle_gamma   90.00
#
_symmetry.space_group_name_H-M   'P 1'
#
loop_
_entity.id
_entity.type
_entity.pdbx_description
1 polymer ?
#
loop_
_entity_poly.entity_id
_entity_poly.type
_entity_poly.pdbx_seq_one_letter_code
_entity_poly.pdbx_strand_id
1 'polypeptide(L)'
;MARRTTAANEPRLKFYQKLILNRYLLAQFGVGDLRELSVNMKKPSLEEIDDEGVTGFYKQLITQFGGKCTISEETLARYDLNIVSHMRKINDKRTEPMVLKYFQYLSLLFIEYYLDEYFNNRQALLDCLNSYVADFNEQYPNDTYEPYTANDLNKIAVWNATGSGKTLIMHINYHQYRHYSGGKLPDDATYILLTPKEGLSIQHIEDYAASSISAKIYDKFASRWTQNANDISVLENTKLGDKDQDTVVSVKRFGNRNVVFVDEGHRGSSSGKDGKWQKYRDELCSNGFSFEYSATFGQAIAASSDKSLAERYAKCIIFDYSYKFFYGDGYGKDYNIINLPDDSDEMKRNFYLTACLMSYYQQKRLYLTQEGGYAPFNIENPLFVFVGASVNAVRTERGRKVSDVVDILLFFRDFVANMEVSTANIERILSGNTGLLDSRNRDIFRNSFPYLTEIGITPGAMYVDILKTVFNCASVGATLHIENLRGISGEIRLRLGENEPFGVINVGDDSALLNLCADNGFNTDSIDFSDSLFQGITKPKSTINLLIGSKKFTEGWNCWRVSTMGLMNVGRSEGSEIIQLFGRGVRLKGRGMSLKRSNFYKKDFPETVVPKYISILETLNIFGVRADYMRQFKEFLEAEGVPSEKGQPITLKMPVIRNKEYKNKGLYSLRVKGGADFKKAAEKPFL
;
A
#
# COMPACT_ATOMS: atom_id res chain seq x y z
N MET A 1 15.73 -37.96 40.22
CA MET A 1 16.19 -36.68 39.61
C MET A 1 15.79 -36.72 38.15
N ALA A 2 14.61 -36.19 37.82
CA ALA A 2 14.12 -36.07 36.43
C ALA A 2 14.82 -34.84 35.80
N ARG A 3 15.49 -35.04 34.69
CA ARG A 3 16.08 -33.97 33.89
C ARG A 3 14.96 -33.07 33.38
N ARG A 4 14.94 -31.82 33.84
CA ARG A 4 14.22 -30.73 33.17
C ARG A 4 14.81 -30.59 31.78
N THR A 5 14.09 -31.07 30.77
CA THR A 5 14.37 -30.74 29.35
C THR A 5 14.12 -29.26 29.16
N THR A 6 15.15 -28.57 28.78
CA THR A 6 15.22 -27.13 28.50
C THR A 6 14.27 -26.74 27.36
N ALA A 7 13.26 -25.94 27.69
CA ALA A 7 12.36 -25.22 26.77
C ALA A 7 13.09 -24.04 26.07
N ALA A 8 14.31 -24.24 25.58
CA ALA A 8 15.22 -23.14 25.24
C ALA A 8 15.44 -22.93 23.73
N ASN A 9 14.64 -23.53 22.82
CA ASN A 9 14.92 -23.39 21.36
C ASN A 9 13.68 -23.42 20.44
N GLU A 10 12.48 -23.15 20.92
CA GLU A 10 11.39 -22.90 19.97
C GLU A 10 11.49 -21.45 19.47
N PRO A 11 11.50 -21.24 18.13
CA PRO A 11 11.55 -19.89 17.59
C PRO A 11 10.29 -19.11 18.00
N ARG A 12 10.47 -17.92 18.57
CA ARG A 12 9.34 -17.05 18.91
C ARG A 12 8.47 -16.78 17.69
N LEU A 13 7.17 -16.79 17.87
CA LEU A 13 6.20 -16.49 16.83
C LEU A 13 6.38 -15.05 16.32
N LYS A 14 6.21 -14.84 15.04
CA LYS A 14 6.10 -13.49 14.45
C LYS A 14 4.75 -12.88 14.84
N PHE A 15 4.67 -11.54 14.85
CA PHE A 15 3.45 -10.83 15.30
C PHE A 15 2.19 -11.32 14.59
N TYR A 16 2.19 -11.46 13.26
CA TYR A 16 1.01 -11.94 12.51
C TYR A 16 0.56 -13.37 12.86
N GLN A 17 1.42 -14.16 13.50
CA GLN A 17 1.09 -15.50 13.99
C GLN A 17 0.45 -15.49 15.37
N LYS A 18 0.43 -14.32 16.02
CA LYS A 18 -0.05 -14.11 17.39
C LYS A 18 -1.40 -13.40 17.47
N LEU A 19 -2.09 -13.20 16.36
CA LEU A 19 -3.37 -12.50 16.29
C LEU A 19 -4.49 -13.37 16.88
N ILE A 20 -4.75 -13.24 18.17
CA ILE A 20 -5.66 -14.11 18.93
C ILE A 20 -7.08 -14.06 18.36
N LEU A 21 -7.65 -12.84 18.20
CA LEU A 21 -9.02 -12.70 17.68
C LEU A 21 -9.15 -13.26 16.25
N ASN A 22 -8.19 -12.98 15.38
CA ASN A 22 -8.21 -13.51 14.01
C ASN A 22 -8.12 -15.05 14.00
N ARG A 23 -7.22 -15.62 14.82
CA ARG A 23 -7.06 -17.08 14.93
C ARG A 23 -8.31 -17.75 15.51
N TYR A 24 -8.94 -17.15 16.53
CA TYR A 24 -10.20 -17.62 17.08
C TYR A 24 -11.28 -17.70 16.00
N LEU A 25 -11.41 -16.66 15.16
CA LEU A 25 -12.40 -16.65 14.08
C LEU A 25 -12.10 -17.66 12.97
N LEU A 26 -10.85 -17.82 12.60
CA LEU A 26 -10.43 -18.87 11.65
C LEU A 26 -10.78 -20.27 12.19
N ALA A 27 -10.61 -20.50 13.49
CA ALA A 27 -10.96 -21.76 14.14
C ALA A 27 -12.47 -22.04 14.07
N GLN A 28 -13.36 -21.02 14.02
CA GLN A 28 -14.80 -21.23 13.80
C GLN A 28 -15.10 -21.92 12.46
N PHE A 29 -14.23 -21.76 11.46
CA PHE A 29 -14.33 -22.44 10.16
C PHE A 29 -13.50 -23.75 10.11
N GLY A 30 -12.90 -24.16 11.23
CA GLY A 30 -12.06 -25.35 11.30
C GLY A 30 -10.73 -25.23 10.57
N VAL A 31 -10.21 -24.02 10.40
CA VAL A 31 -8.93 -23.73 9.73
C VAL A 31 -7.99 -22.93 10.63
N GLY A 32 -6.68 -23.03 10.36
CA GLY A 32 -5.67 -22.31 11.11
C GLY A 32 -5.10 -21.07 10.41
N ASP A 33 -5.38 -20.91 9.13
CA ASP A 33 -4.77 -19.88 8.28
C ASP A 33 -5.78 -19.35 7.25
N LEU A 34 -5.71 -18.07 6.91
CA LEU A 34 -6.54 -17.44 5.88
C LEU A 34 -6.36 -18.08 4.49
N ARG A 35 -5.17 -18.62 4.19
CA ARG A 35 -4.92 -19.29 2.91
C ARG A 35 -5.75 -20.56 2.76
N GLU A 36 -5.92 -21.33 3.86
CA GLU A 36 -6.78 -22.52 3.88
C GLU A 36 -8.24 -22.12 3.64
N LEU A 37 -8.71 -21.08 4.34
CA LEU A 37 -10.09 -20.58 4.19
C LEU A 37 -10.35 -20.09 2.77
N SER A 38 -9.37 -19.45 2.13
CA SER A 38 -9.54 -18.74 0.85
C SER A 38 -9.17 -19.55 -0.39
N VAL A 39 -8.76 -20.81 -0.27
CA VAL A 39 -8.23 -21.64 -1.40
C VAL A 39 -9.11 -21.56 -2.64
N ASN A 40 -10.42 -21.72 -2.52
CA ASN A 40 -11.36 -21.74 -3.65
C ASN A 40 -12.20 -20.46 -3.78
N MET A 41 -11.95 -19.44 -2.95
CA MET A 41 -12.75 -18.22 -2.91
C MET A 41 -12.28 -17.12 -3.88
N LYS A 42 -11.13 -17.32 -4.52
CA LYS A 42 -10.45 -16.29 -5.34
C LYS A 42 -10.99 -16.17 -6.77
N LYS A 43 -11.99 -16.98 -7.13
CA LYS A 43 -12.57 -17.02 -8.48
C LYS A 43 -13.50 -15.82 -8.69
N PRO A 44 -13.35 -15.05 -9.79
CA PRO A 44 -14.22 -13.91 -10.07
C PRO A 44 -15.71 -14.27 -10.22
N SER A 45 -16.05 -15.49 -10.63
CA SER A 45 -17.42 -15.97 -10.71
C SER A 45 -18.15 -16.03 -9.37
N LEU A 46 -17.41 -15.99 -8.25
CA LEU A 46 -18.00 -15.96 -6.90
C LEU A 46 -18.33 -14.53 -6.45
N GLU A 47 -17.91 -13.52 -7.18
CA GLU A 47 -18.21 -12.11 -6.91
C GLU A 47 -19.66 -11.74 -7.25
N GLU A 48 -20.37 -12.62 -7.96
CA GLU A 48 -21.76 -12.44 -8.38
C GLU A 48 -22.73 -12.76 -7.23
N ILE A 49 -23.87 -12.10 -7.27
CA ILE A 49 -25.03 -12.34 -6.41
C ILE A 49 -26.11 -12.97 -7.28
N ASP A 50 -26.70 -14.07 -6.83
CA ASP A 50 -27.75 -14.74 -7.59
C ASP A 50 -29.14 -14.07 -7.45
N ASP A 51 -30.14 -14.65 -8.12
CA ASP A 51 -31.52 -14.15 -8.12
C ASP A 51 -32.18 -14.21 -6.73
N GLU A 52 -31.69 -15.09 -5.84
CA GLU A 52 -32.13 -15.21 -4.45
C GLU A 52 -31.44 -14.18 -3.51
N GLY A 53 -30.48 -13.44 -4.04
CA GLY A 53 -29.71 -12.44 -3.30
C GLY A 53 -28.55 -13.01 -2.50
N VAL A 54 -28.09 -14.22 -2.81
CA VAL A 54 -27.03 -14.96 -2.12
C VAL A 54 -25.73 -14.81 -2.90
N THR A 55 -24.61 -14.60 -2.19
CA THR A 55 -23.30 -14.48 -2.84
C THR A 55 -22.70 -15.82 -3.22
N GLY A 56 -21.92 -15.85 -4.31
CA GLY A 56 -21.12 -17.01 -4.65
C GLY A 56 -20.11 -17.37 -3.54
N PHE A 57 -19.68 -16.41 -2.75
CA PHE A 57 -18.77 -16.64 -1.61
C PHE A 57 -19.40 -17.49 -0.51
N TYR A 58 -20.64 -17.18 -0.13
CA TYR A 58 -21.38 -17.98 0.84
C TYR A 58 -21.55 -19.42 0.36
N LYS A 59 -22.01 -19.62 -0.88
CA LYS A 59 -22.18 -20.97 -1.45
C LYS A 59 -20.87 -21.77 -1.44
N GLN A 60 -19.76 -21.10 -1.76
CA GLN A 60 -18.43 -21.73 -1.72
C GLN A 60 -17.99 -22.08 -0.29
N LEU A 61 -18.26 -21.20 0.69
CA LEU A 61 -17.95 -21.48 2.10
C LEU A 61 -18.72 -22.69 2.63
N ILE A 62 -20.03 -22.76 2.40
CA ILE A 62 -20.84 -23.90 2.84
C ILE A 62 -20.39 -25.21 2.18
N THR A 63 -20.12 -25.17 0.86
CA THR A 63 -19.64 -26.35 0.14
C THR A 63 -18.32 -26.87 0.70
N GLN A 64 -17.42 -25.97 1.11
CA GLN A 64 -16.07 -26.35 1.53
C GLN A 64 -15.94 -26.62 3.02
N PHE A 65 -16.68 -25.89 3.86
CA PHE A 65 -16.50 -25.86 5.31
C PHE A 65 -17.76 -26.19 6.13
N GLY A 66 -18.92 -26.32 5.51
CA GLY A 66 -20.21 -26.53 6.23
C GLY A 66 -20.18 -27.66 7.26
N GLY A 67 -19.45 -28.75 6.99
CA GLY A 67 -19.28 -29.85 7.93
C GLY A 67 -18.21 -29.65 9.02
N LYS A 68 -17.42 -28.55 8.97
CA LYS A 68 -16.33 -28.24 9.92
C LYS A 68 -16.57 -26.95 10.67
N CYS A 69 -17.47 -26.12 10.17
CA CYS A 69 -17.78 -24.80 10.74
C CYS A 69 -18.60 -24.97 12.01
N THR A 70 -18.23 -24.24 13.06
CA THR A 70 -19.02 -24.20 14.32
C THR A 70 -20.21 -23.27 14.21
N ILE A 71 -20.21 -22.35 13.25
CA ILE A 71 -21.32 -21.43 12.97
C ILE A 71 -22.34 -22.18 12.10
N SER A 72 -23.62 -22.15 12.48
CA SER A 72 -24.66 -22.81 11.70
C SER A 72 -24.82 -22.23 10.31
N GLU A 73 -25.23 -23.06 9.35
CA GLU A 73 -25.49 -22.65 7.98
C GLU A 73 -26.54 -21.55 7.91
N GLU A 74 -27.60 -21.63 8.71
CA GLU A 74 -28.63 -20.60 8.83
C GLU A 74 -28.07 -19.25 9.29
N THR A 75 -27.17 -19.25 10.27
CA THR A 75 -26.49 -18.04 10.74
C THR A 75 -25.59 -17.44 9.66
N LEU A 76 -24.82 -18.27 8.95
CA LEU A 76 -23.98 -17.81 7.85
C LEU A 76 -24.81 -17.24 6.70
N ALA A 77 -25.97 -17.84 6.38
CA ALA A 77 -26.90 -17.31 5.37
C ALA A 77 -27.44 -15.92 5.78
N ARG A 78 -27.80 -15.75 7.04
CA ARG A 78 -28.23 -14.45 7.58
C ARG A 78 -27.14 -13.38 7.46
N TYR A 79 -25.89 -13.73 7.77
CA TYR A 79 -24.76 -12.81 7.64
C TYR A 79 -24.50 -12.42 6.16
N ASP A 80 -24.60 -13.38 5.25
CA ASP A 80 -24.47 -13.12 3.82
C ASP A 80 -25.53 -12.13 3.32
N LEU A 81 -26.81 -12.36 3.67
CA LEU A 81 -27.91 -11.46 3.33
C LEU A 81 -27.74 -10.05 3.93
N ASN A 82 -27.21 -9.93 5.15
CA ASN A 82 -26.89 -8.65 5.75
C ASN A 82 -25.82 -7.92 4.94
N ILE A 83 -24.72 -8.60 4.60
CA ILE A 83 -23.62 -8.02 3.79
C ILE A 83 -24.17 -7.53 2.43
N VAL A 84 -24.97 -8.35 1.75
CA VAL A 84 -25.60 -7.96 0.47
C VAL A 84 -26.51 -6.75 0.65
N SER A 85 -27.32 -6.71 1.72
CA SER A 85 -28.19 -5.56 2.03
C SER A 85 -27.37 -4.29 2.25
N HIS A 86 -26.25 -4.38 2.97
CA HIS A 86 -25.35 -3.24 3.20
C HIS A 86 -24.68 -2.79 1.89
N MET A 87 -24.25 -3.71 1.06
CA MET A 87 -23.69 -3.39 -0.27
C MET A 87 -24.70 -2.68 -1.18
N ARG A 88 -25.98 -3.07 -1.14
CA ARG A 88 -27.05 -2.36 -1.89
C ARG A 88 -27.14 -0.90 -1.45
N LYS A 89 -27.07 -0.62 -0.13
CA LYS A 89 -27.08 0.77 0.38
C LYS A 89 -25.86 1.57 -0.08
N ILE A 90 -24.67 0.95 -0.10
CA ILE A 90 -23.43 1.57 -0.57
C ILE A 90 -23.50 1.90 -2.07
N ASN A 91 -24.18 1.07 -2.85
CA ASN A 91 -24.28 1.20 -4.31
C ASN A 91 -25.46 2.08 -4.77
N ASP A 92 -26.35 2.52 -3.89
CA ASP A 92 -27.59 3.21 -4.20
C ASP A 92 -27.42 4.43 -5.14
N LYS A 93 -26.35 5.21 -4.93
CA LYS A 93 -26.04 6.40 -5.74
C LYS A 93 -24.93 6.22 -6.76
N ARG A 94 -24.37 5.01 -6.88
CA ARG A 94 -23.23 4.75 -7.77
C ARG A 94 -23.70 4.40 -9.17
N THR A 95 -23.14 5.06 -10.16
CA THR A 95 -23.36 4.71 -11.59
C THR A 95 -22.72 3.37 -11.93
N GLU A 96 -21.57 3.06 -11.33
CA GLU A 96 -20.88 1.77 -11.45
C GLU A 96 -20.92 1.09 -10.08
N PRO A 97 -21.69 0.01 -9.91
CA PRO A 97 -21.76 -0.72 -8.63
C PRO A 97 -20.41 -1.28 -8.23
N MET A 98 -20.06 -1.11 -6.97
CA MET A 98 -18.89 -1.78 -6.38
C MET A 98 -19.23 -3.25 -6.10
N VAL A 99 -18.27 -4.13 -6.36
CA VAL A 99 -18.38 -5.57 -6.12
C VAL A 99 -17.31 -5.97 -5.12
N LEU A 100 -17.69 -6.78 -4.13
CA LEU A 100 -16.77 -7.27 -3.11
C LEU A 100 -15.78 -8.27 -3.70
N LYS A 101 -14.53 -8.16 -3.30
CA LYS A 101 -13.52 -9.21 -3.47
C LYS A 101 -13.60 -10.18 -2.28
N TYR A 102 -13.15 -11.43 -2.47
CA TYR A 102 -13.27 -12.48 -1.46
C TYR A 102 -12.75 -12.05 -0.08
N PHE A 103 -11.64 -11.34 -0.02
CA PHE A 103 -11.05 -10.91 1.25
C PHE A 103 -11.84 -9.79 1.93
N GLN A 104 -12.51 -8.93 1.15
CA GLN A 104 -13.44 -7.94 1.68
C GLN A 104 -14.66 -8.64 2.25
N TYR A 105 -15.22 -9.59 1.52
CA TYR A 105 -16.33 -10.41 1.99
C TYR A 105 -16.00 -11.15 3.30
N LEU A 106 -14.86 -11.84 3.37
CA LEU A 106 -14.44 -12.54 4.60
C LEU A 106 -14.19 -11.59 5.77
N SER A 107 -13.61 -10.41 5.52
CA SER A 107 -13.45 -9.39 6.56
C SER A 107 -14.80 -8.97 7.13
N LEU A 108 -15.78 -8.72 6.27
CA LEU A 108 -17.12 -8.33 6.68
C LEU A 108 -17.85 -9.48 7.40
N LEU A 109 -17.68 -10.70 6.93
CA LEU A 109 -18.28 -11.90 7.56
C LEU A 109 -17.75 -12.10 8.99
N PHE A 110 -16.45 -11.92 9.20
CA PHE A 110 -15.86 -12.01 10.55
C PHE A 110 -16.41 -10.91 11.47
N ILE A 111 -16.64 -9.71 10.92
CA ILE A 111 -17.21 -8.59 11.66
C ILE A 111 -18.71 -8.82 11.94
N GLU A 112 -19.48 -9.40 11.01
CA GLU A 112 -20.88 -9.83 11.27
C GLU A 112 -20.94 -10.75 12.47
N TYR A 113 -20.15 -11.83 12.45
CA TYR A 113 -20.09 -12.78 13.57
C TYR A 113 -19.73 -12.08 14.88
N TYR A 114 -18.68 -11.25 14.86
CA TYR A 114 -18.22 -10.58 16.08
C TYR A 114 -19.25 -9.62 16.66
N LEU A 115 -19.90 -8.82 15.81
CA LEU A 115 -20.94 -7.89 16.26
C LEU A 115 -22.20 -8.60 16.74
N ASP A 116 -22.60 -9.68 16.08
CA ASP A 116 -23.73 -10.52 16.55
C ASP A 116 -23.45 -11.05 17.96
N GLU A 117 -22.30 -11.67 18.19
CA GLU A 117 -21.91 -12.18 19.51
C GLU A 117 -21.71 -11.04 20.52
N TYR A 118 -21.14 -9.91 20.12
CA TYR A 118 -20.92 -8.76 21.00
C TYR A 118 -22.23 -8.17 21.53
N PHE A 119 -23.25 -8.05 20.69
CA PHE A 119 -24.53 -7.45 21.09
C PHE A 119 -25.47 -8.44 21.74
N ASN A 120 -25.49 -9.71 21.31
CA ASN A 120 -26.45 -10.69 21.73
C ASN A 120 -25.91 -11.69 22.78
N ASN A 121 -24.59 -12.00 22.75
CA ASN A 121 -23.97 -13.06 23.56
C ASN A 121 -22.63 -12.63 24.19
N ARG A 122 -22.53 -11.37 24.63
CA ARG A 122 -21.26 -10.74 25.03
C ARG A 122 -20.45 -11.51 26.06
N GLN A 123 -21.14 -12.11 27.09
CA GLN A 123 -20.44 -12.90 28.11
C GLN A 123 -19.92 -14.22 27.52
N ALA A 124 -20.70 -14.89 26.71
CA ALA A 124 -20.28 -16.12 26.05
C ALA A 124 -19.09 -15.87 25.12
N LEU A 125 -19.09 -14.75 24.36
CA LEU A 125 -17.94 -14.34 23.54
C LEU A 125 -16.68 -14.14 24.39
N LEU A 126 -16.79 -13.47 25.55
CA LEU A 126 -15.68 -13.26 26.47
C LEU A 126 -15.11 -14.58 26.98
N ASP A 127 -15.99 -15.49 27.39
CA ASP A 127 -15.61 -16.80 27.95
C ASP A 127 -14.92 -17.67 26.86
N CYS A 128 -15.46 -17.69 25.64
CA CYS A 128 -14.85 -18.38 24.50
C CYS A 128 -13.47 -17.84 24.13
N LEU A 129 -13.31 -16.51 24.08
CA LEU A 129 -12.02 -15.88 23.80
C LEU A 129 -11.00 -16.19 24.90
N ASN A 130 -11.43 -16.21 26.18
CA ASN A 130 -10.54 -16.53 27.29
C ASN A 130 -10.12 -18.01 27.30
N SER A 131 -11.02 -18.91 26.93
CA SER A 131 -10.67 -20.32 26.72
C SER A 131 -9.64 -20.44 25.60
N TYR A 132 -9.83 -19.73 24.48
CA TYR A 132 -8.88 -19.73 23.37
C TYR A 132 -7.50 -19.15 23.76
N VAL A 133 -7.45 -18.11 24.59
CA VAL A 133 -6.20 -17.55 25.12
C VAL A 133 -5.48 -18.58 26.01
N ALA A 134 -6.22 -19.31 26.85
CA ALA A 134 -5.64 -20.36 27.71
C ALA A 134 -4.97 -21.46 26.87
N ASP A 135 -5.69 -21.97 25.84
CA ASP A 135 -5.17 -22.98 24.91
C ASP A 135 -3.94 -22.46 24.14
N PHE A 136 -3.99 -21.19 23.69
CA PHE A 136 -2.87 -20.56 23.01
C PHE A 136 -1.64 -20.44 23.91
N ASN A 137 -1.82 -20.01 25.17
CA ASN A 137 -0.75 -19.86 26.15
C ASN A 137 -0.10 -21.22 26.51
N GLU A 138 -0.90 -22.29 26.58
CA GLU A 138 -0.40 -23.65 26.77
C GLU A 138 0.44 -24.11 25.57
N GLN A 139 -0.03 -23.84 24.35
CA GLN A 139 0.67 -24.21 23.11
C GLN A 139 1.94 -23.39 22.89
N TYR A 140 1.96 -22.11 23.31
CA TYR A 140 3.06 -21.16 23.05
C TYR A 140 3.54 -20.48 24.34
N PRO A 141 4.20 -21.18 25.27
CA PRO A 141 4.53 -20.66 26.59
C PRO A 141 5.54 -19.50 26.56
N ASN A 142 6.24 -19.28 25.42
CA ASN A 142 7.16 -18.15 25.23
C ASN A 142 6.46 -16.88 24.69
N ASP A 143 5.19 -16.95 24.35
CA ASP A 143 4.40 -15.89 23.70
C ASP A 143 2.99 -15.76 24.31
N THR A 144 2.90 -15.73 25.63
CA THR A 144 1.64 -15.70 26.41
C THR A 144 0.98 -14.33 26.41
N TYR A 145 -0.35 -14.33 26.56
CA TYR A 145 -1.18 -13.14 26.69
C TYR A 145 -2.06 -13.20 27.95
N GLU A 146 -2.40 -12.03 28.49
CA GLU A 146 -3.38 -11.90 29.56
C GLU A 146 -4.80 -12.22 29.03
N PRO A 147 -5.72 -12.72 29.87
CA PRO A 147 -7.10 -12.92 29.49
C PRO A 147 -7.77 -11.64 28.98
N TYR A 148 -8.80 -11.79 28.13
CA TYR A 148 -9.66 -10.67 27.74
C TYR A 148 -10.46 -10.15 28.92
N THR A 149 -10.59 -8.83 28.96
CA THR A 149 -11.56 -8.13 29.81
C THR A 149 -12.78 -7.69 28.99
N ALA A 150 -13.87 -7.33 29.66
CA ALA A 150 -15.06 -6.81 28.97
C ALA A 150 -14.75 -5.54 28.12
N ASN A 151 -13.74 -4.75 28.51
CA ASN A 151 -13.33 -3.56 27.77
C ASN A 151 -12.54 -3.90 26.49
N ASP A 152 -11.83 -5.01 26.46
CA ASP A 152 -11.11 -5.46 25.27
C ASP A 152 -12.06 -5.76 24.10
N LEU A 153 -13.31 -6.14 24.42
CA LEU A 153 -14.33 -6.41 23.40
C LEU A 153 -14.85 -5.15 22.69
N ASN A 154 -14.61 -3.97 23.22
CA ASN A 154 -15.10 -2.72 22.64
C ASN A 154 -14.30 -2.23 21.43
N LYS A 155 -13.32 -3.00 20.97
CA LYS A 155 -12.42 -2.63 19.89
C LYS A 155 -12.16 -3.77 18.95
N ILE A 156 -12.28 -3.49 17.65
CA ILE A 156 -11.75 -4.36 16.59
C ILE A 156 -10.87 -3.58 15.63
N ALA A 157 -9.91 -4.26 15.04
CA ALA A 157 -9.00 -3.69 14.06
C ALA A 157 -8.92 -4.54 12.80
N VAL A 158 -8.84 -3.89 11.64
CA VAL A 158 -8.74 -4.55 10.34
C VAL A 158 -7.38 -4.22 9.73
N TRP A 159 -6.54 -5.23 9.60
CA TRP A 159 -5.21 -5.09 9.01
C TRP A 159 -5.27 -5.44 7.51
N ASN A 160 -5.50 -4.44 6.69
CA ASN A 160 -5.67 -4.60 5.27
C ASN A 160 -4.64 -3.80 4.47
N ALA A 161 -4.09 -4.41 3.42
CA ALA A 161 -3.13 -3.77 2.53
C ALA A 161 -3.65 -2.43 1.97
N THR A 162 -2.74 -1.52 1.64
CA THR A 162 -3.12 -0.31 0.90
C THR A 162 -3.67 -0.69 -0.47
N GLY A 163 -4.79 -0.10 -0.86
CA GLY A 163 -5.48 -0.43 -2.12
C GLY A 163 -6.45 -1.61 -2.04
N SER A 164 -6.57 -2.28 -0.89
CA SER A 164 -7.52 -3.39 -0.70
C SER A 164 -8.97 -2.95 -0.43
N GLY A 165 -9.25 -1.64 -0.37
CA GLY A 165 -10.61 -1.12 -0.15
C GLY A 165 -10.99 -0.94 1.33
N LYS A 166 -10.06 -0.56 2.20
CA LYS A 166 -10.32 -0.23 3.62
C LYS A 166 -11.50 0.72 3.81
N THR A 167 -11.60 1.76 2.98
CA THR A 167 -12.69 2.73 3.01
C THR A 167 -14.06 2.07 2.77
N LEU A 168 -14.15 1.13 1.81
CA LEU A 168 -15.38 0.38 1.57
C LEU A 168 -15.79 -0.46 2.78
N ILE A 169 -14.83 -1.17 3.38
CA ILE A 169 -15.06 -1.96 4.60
C ILE A 169 -15.55 -1.06 5.74
N MET A 170 -14.93 0.12 5.94
CA MET A 170 -15.34 1.10 6.94
C MET A 170 -16.79 1.57 6.74
N HIS A 171 -17.20 1.86 5.50
CA HIS A 171 -18.57 2.26 5.18
C HIS A 171 -19.58 1.15 5.48
N ILE A 172 -19.22 -0.09 5.18
CA ILE A 172 -20.10 -1.22 5.48
C ILE A 172 -20.15 -1.47 6.99
N ASN A 173 -19.04 -1.33 7.71
CA ASN A 173 -19.00 -1.47 9.17
C ASN A 173 -19.91 -0.46 9.88
N TYR A 174 -20.07 0.76 9.34
CA TYR A 174 -21.07 1.71 9.83
C TYR A 174 -22.49 1.11 9.75
N HIS A 175 -22.84 0.45 8.65
CA HIS A 175 -24.14 -0.21 8.50
C HIS A 175 -24.28 -1.46 9.36
N GLN A 176 -23.21 -2.27 9.49
CA GLN A 176 -23.20 -3.47 10.34
C GLN A 176 -23.41 -3.08 11.81
N TYR A 177 -22.66 -2.09 12.32
CA TYR A 177 -22.84 -1.64 13.69
C TYR A 177 -24.26 -1.12 13.93
N ARG A 178 -24.82 -0.33 13.02
CA ARG A 178 -26.20 0.15 13.10
C ARG A 178 -27.23 -0.98 13.08
N HIS A 179 -26.98 -2.03 12.32
CA HIS A 179 -27.86 -3.20 12.27
C HIS A 179 -27.95 -3.86 13.65
N TYR A 180 -26.82 -4.18 14.25
CA TYR A 180 -26.78 -4.89 15.53
C TYR A 180 -27.12 -4.00 16.73
N SER A 181 -26.86 -2.71 16.69
CA SER A 181 -27.27 -1.75 17.72
C SER A 181 -28.77 -1.33 17.65
N GLY A 182 -29.52 -1.90 16.73
CA GLY A 182 -30.92 -1.53 16.50
C GLY A 182 -31.12 -0.15 15.89
N GLY A 183 -30.09 0.42 15.25
CA GLY A 183 -30.11 1.71 14.58
C GLY A 183 -30.09 2.94 15.50
N LYS A 184 -29.93 2.75 16.81
CA LYS A 184 -29.95 3.81 17.82
C LYS A 184 -28.62 3.86 18.56
N LEU A 185 -28.10 5.06 18.70
CA LEU A 185 -27.04 5.35 19.67
C LEU A 185 -27.66 5.91 20.96
N PRO A 186 -26.97 5.83 22.10
CA PRO A 186 -27.31 6.62 23.28
C PRO A 186 -27.37 8.11 22.95
N ASP A 187 -28.23 8.89 23.63
CA ASP A 187 -28.47 10.32 23.32
C ASP A 187 -27.20 11.20 23.42
N ASP A 188 -26.21 10.76 24.18
CA ASP A 188 -24.92 11.43 24.37
C ASP A 188 -23.80 10.86 23.46
N ALA A 189 -24.10 9.86 22.63
CA ALA A 189 -23.15 9.21 21.72
C ALA A 189 -23.26 9.76 20.30
N THR A 190 -22.17 9.64 19.54
CA THR A 190 -22.12 10.00 18.11
C THR A 190 -21.19 9.06 17.35
N TYR A 191 -21.35 9.04 16.01
CA TYR A 191 -20.37 8.42 15.12
C TYR A 191 -19.25 9.40 14.85
N ILE A 192 -18.01 9.00 15.09
CA ILE A 192 -16.81 9.82 14.89
C ILE A 192 -15.87 9.10 13.92
N LEU A 193 -15.42 9.82 12.88
CA LEU A 193 -14.27 9.39 12.08
C LEU A 193 -13.06 10.22 12.49
N LEU A 194 -12.01 9.54 12.95
CA LEU A 194 -10.72 10.13 13.21
C LEU A 194 -9.79 9.94 12.02
N THR A 195 -9.24 11.03 11.53
CA THR A 195 -8.31 11.05 10.40
C THR A 195 -6.98 11.68 10.80
N PRO A 196 -5.88 11.32 10.12
CA PRO A 196 -4.57 11.91 10.44
C PRO A 196 -4.40 13.37 9.97
N LYS A 197 -5.11 13.82 8.91
CA LYS A 197 -4.97 15.16 8.30
C LYS A 197 -6.24 15.62 7.59
N GLU A 198 -6.37 16.96 7.41
CA GLU A 198 -7.52 17.63 6.80
C GLU A 198 -7.84 17.14 5.36
N GLY A 199 -6.83 17.03 4.50
CA GLY A 199 -7.06 16.56 3.12
C GLY A 199 -7.69 15.17 3.05
N LEU A 200 -7.35 14.28 3.99
CA LEU A 200 -7.97 12.96 4.10
C LEU A 200 -9.39 13.06 4.64
N SER A 201 -9.66 13.99 5.56
CA SER A 201 -11.00 14.28 6.08
C SER A 201 -11.96 14.66 4.96
N ILE A 202 -11.54 15.55 4.06
CA ILE A 202 -12.34 16.00 2.91
C ILE A 202 -12.62 14.82 1.97
N GLN A 203 -11.59 14.03 1.64
CA GLN A 203 -11.73 12.84 0.79
C GLN A 203 -12.74 11.84 1.39
N HIS A 204 -12.67 11.57 2.69
CA HIS A 204 -13.62 10.67 3.36
C HIS A 204 -15.06 11.19 3.27
N ILE A 205 -15.29 12.51 3.41
CA ILE A 205 -16.63 13.08 3.29
C ILE A 205 -17.19 12.83 1.88
N GLU A 206 -16.39 13.02 0.83
CA GLU A 206 -16.78 12.75 -0.54
C GLU A 206 -17.07 11.25 -0.77
N ASP A 207 -16.20 10.37 -0.25
CA ASP A 207 -16.36 8.92 -0.32
C ASP A 207 -17.63 8.44 0.41
N TYR A 208 -17.93 8.99 1.61
CA TYR A 208 -19.16 8.71 2.35
C TYR A 208 -20.40 9.18 1.61
N ALA A 209 -20.36 10.38 1.03
CA ALA A 209 -21.47 10.92 0.24
C ALA A 209 -21.78 10.01 -0.97
N ALA A 210 -20.75 9.50 -1.65
CA ALA A 210 -20.89 8.53 -2.73
C ALA A 210 -21.50 7.19 -2.26
N SER A 211 -21.37 6.87 -0.98
CA SER A 211 -21.94 5.66 -0.36
C SER A 211 -23.27 5.91 0.37
N SER A 212 -23.94 7.04 0.09
CA SER A 212 -25.21 7.44 0.73
C SER A 212 -25.15 7.58 2.26
N ILE A 213 -23.95 7.87 2.81
CA ILE A 213 -23.72 8.09 4.23
C ILE A 213 -23.43 9.57 4.46
N SER A 214 -24.12 10.18 5.42
CA SER A 214 -23.90 11.58 5.78
C SER A 214 -22.67 11.71 6.70
N ALA A 215 -21.70 12.51 6.27
CA ALA A 215 -20.50 12.82 7.04
C ALA A 215 -20.15 14.31 6.90
N LYS A 216 -19.70 14.93 7.99
CA LYS A 216 -19.37 16.37 8.03
C LYS A 216 -18.14 16.60 8.89
N ILE A 217 -17.36 17.62 8.56
CA ILE A 217 -16.33 18.13 9.47
C ILE A 217 -16.99 18.53 10.77
N TYR A 218 -16.42 18.08 11.88
CA TYR A 218 -16.92 18.47 13.19
C TYR A 218 -16.75 19.98 13.40
N ASP A 219 -17.88 20.64 13.70
CA ASP A 219 -17.91 22.06 14.06
C ASP A 219 -18.15 22.20 15.57
N LYS A 220 -17.15 22.72 16.29
CA LYS A 220 -17.22 22.93 17.73
C LYS A 220 -18.25 24.01 18.17
N PHE A 221 -18.67 24.87 17.25
CA PHE A 221 -19.63 25.93 17.49
C PHE A 221 -21.06 25.55 17.13
N ALA A 222 -21.24 24.44 16.35
CA ALA A 222 -22.56 23.93 16.04
C ALA A 222 -23.26 23.40 17.31
N SER A 223 -24.54 23.73 17.48
CA SER A 223 -25.31 23.13 18.57
C SER A 223 -25.56 21.65 18.34
N ARG A 224 -25.57 20.82 19.39
CA ARG A 224 -25.92 19.39 19.29
C ARG A 224 -27.29 19.15 18.62
N TRP A 225 -28.20 20.11 18.72
CA TRP A 225 -29.54 20.03 18.14
C TRP A 225 -29.58 20.16 16.62
N THR A 226 -28.48 20.60 15.98
CA THR A 226 -28.37 20.70 14.53
C THR A 226 -27.67 19.51 13.90
N GLN A 227 -27.15 18.57 14.70
CA GLN A 227 -26.51 17.35 14.22
C GLN A 227 -27.53 16.21 14.21
N ASN A 228 -27.66 15.55 13.06
CA ASN A 228 -28.47 14.34 12.97
C ASN A 228 -27.72 13.21 13.69
N ALA A 229 -28.42 12.43 14.53
CA ALA A 229 -27.81 11.34 15.31
C ALA A 229 -27.08 10.27 14.45
N ASN A 230 -27.40 10.23 13.16
CA ASN A 230 -26.79 9.31 12.20
C ASN A 230 -25.64 9.91 11.39
N ASP A 231 -25.33 11.21 11.56
CA ASP A 231 -24.23 11.85 10.84
C ASP A 231 -22.88 11.41 11.44
N ILE A 232 -21.90 11.19 10.58
CA ILE A 232 -20.51 10.94 11.02
C ILE A 232 -19.80 12.27 11.19
N SER A 233 -19.33 12.54 12.40
CA SER A 233 -18.49 13.69 12.72
C SER A 233 -17.04 13.38 12.35
N VAL A 234 -16.51 14.06 11.35
CA VAL A 234 -15.11 13.85 10.88
C VAL A 234 -14.20 14.83 11.61
N LEU A 235 -13.17 14.31 12.26
CA LEU A 235 -12.24 15.08 13.09
C LEU A 235 -10.79 14.59 12.89
N GLU A 236 -9.87 15.54 12.82
CA GLU A 236 -8.45 15.21 12.78
C GLU A 236 -7.92 14.85 14.17
N ASN A 237 -7.07 13.81 14.26
CA ASN A 237 -6.40 13.40 15.49
C ASN A 237 -5.66 14.57 16.18
N THR A 238 -5.06 15.45 15.39
CA THR A 238 -4.28 16.62 15.87
C THR A 238 -5.14 17.69 16.53
N LYS A 239 -6.44 17.67 16.27
CA LYS A 239 -7.42 18.61 16.84
C LYS A 239 -8.06 18.10 18.14
N LEU A 240 -7.65 16.93 18.66
CA LEU A 240 -8.08 16.41 19.96
C LEU A 240 -7.12 16.82 21.07
N GLY A 241 -7.67 17.17 22.24
CA GLY A 241 -6.89 17.57 23.40
C GLY A 241 -7.62 17.44 24.73
N ASP A 242 -6.90 17.73 25.83
CA ASP A 242 -7.47 17.70 27.19
C ASP A 242 -8.42 18.88 27.45
N LYS A 243 -8.21 20.02 26.76
CA LYS A 243 -8.95 21.27 26.93
C LYS A 243 -9.25 21.90 25.57
N ASP A 244 -10.36 22.64 25.49
CA ASP A 244 -10.69 23.45 24.32
C ASP A 244 -9.67 24.58 24.13
N GLN A 245 -9.20 24.74 22.89
CA GLN A 245 -8.37 25.86 22.41
C GLN A 245 -8.89 26.26 21.03
N ASP A 246 -8.33 27.32 20.41
CA ASP A 246 -8.84 27.83 19.13
C ASP A 246 -9.03 26.75 18.07
N THR A 247 -8.05 25.86 17.90
CA THR A 247 -8.04 24.76 16.91
C THR A 247 -8.20 23.37 17.53
N VAL A 248 -8.23 23.24 18.87
CA VAL A 248 -8.28 21.98 19.60
C VAL A 248 -9.63 21.83 20.30
N VAL A 249 -10.18 20.63 20.25
CA VAL A 249 -11.45 20.24 20.89
C VAL A 249 -11.15 19.29 22.03
N SER A 250 -11.74 19.55 23.19
CA SER A 250 -11.62 18.67 24.34
C SER A 250 -12.34 17.34 24.10
N VAL A 251 -11.64 16.22 24.36
CA VAL A 251 -12.22 14.87 24.29
C VAL A 251 -13.47 14.76 25.16
N LYS A 252 -13.49 15.42 26.32
CA LYS A 252 -14.61 15.41 27.27
C LYS A 252 -15.93 15.92 26.68
N ARG A 253 -15.88 16.72 25.59
CA ARG A 253 -17.09 17.19 24.89
C ARG A 253 -17.93 16.10 24.27
N PHE A 254 -17.26 15.01 23.84
CA PHE A 254 -17.91 13.92 23.13
C PHE A 254 -18.50 12.86 24.08
N GLY A 255 -18.14 12.88 25.38
CA GLY A 255 -18.43 11.75 26.25
C GLY A 255 -17.58 10.52 25.88
N ASN A 256 -18.02 9.33 26.29
CA ASN A 256 -17.23 8.10 26.15
C ASN A 256 -18.01 6.90 25.58
N ARG A 257 -19.22 7.11 25.07
CA ARG A 257 -20.09 6.08 24.49
C ARG A 257 -20.15 6.11 22.96
N ASN A 258 -19.18 6.78 22.33
CA ASN A 258 -19.19 6.99 20.88
C ASN A 258 -18.79 5.73 20.12
N VAL A 259 -19.18 5.70 18.84
CA VAL A 259 -18.67 4.74 17.87
C VAL A 259 -17.60 5.43 17.04
N VAL A 260 -16.37 4.99 17.20
CA VAL A 260 -15.20 5.66 16.63
C VAL A 260 -14.60 4.82 15.49
N PHE A 261 -14.55 5.39 14.30
CA PHE A 261 -13.80 4.86 13.17
C PHE A 261 -12.44 5.55 13.11
N VAL A 262 -11.35 4.80 13.03
CA VAL A 262 -9.99 5.36 13.03
C VAL A 262 -9.30 4.93 11.75
N ASP A 263 -9.09 5.89 10.84
CA ASP A 263 -8.23 5.64 9.70
C ASP A 263 -6.75 5.81 10.09
N GLU A 264 -5.89 4.94 9.54
CA GLU A 264 -4.49 4.81 9.94
C GLU A 264 -4.29 4.62 11.46
N GLY A 265 -5.03 3.64 12.02
CA GLY A 265 -5.09 3.34 13.45
C GLY A 265 -3.73 3.05 14.13
N HIS A 266 -2.70 2.70 13.35
CA HIS A 266 -1.33 2.55 13.84
C HIS A 266 -0.69 3.86 14.33
N ARG A 267 -1.19 5.03 13.91
CA ARG A 267 -0.70 6.32 14.36
C ARG A 267 -1.10 6.58 15.80
N GLY A 268 -0.18 7.16 16.56
CA GLY A 268 -0.38 7.40 17.97
C GLY A 268 0.05 6.25 18.87
N SER A 269 0.65 5.21 18.31
CA SER A 269 1.11 4.02 19.05
C SER A 269 2.56 4.15 19.56
N SER A 270 3.26 5.27 19.29
CA SER A 270 4.62 5.51 19.73
C SER A 270 4.67 6.32 21.02
N SER A 271 5.78 6.22 21.78
CA SER A 271 6.01 7.03 22.99
C SER A 271 6.15 8.52 22.65
N GLY A 272 5.59 9.40 23.49
CA GLY A 272 5.69 10.85 23.34
C GLY A 272 4.34 11.52 23.01
N LYS A 273 4.35 12.55 22.14
CA LYS A 273 3.10 13.26 21.72
C LYS A 273 2.06 12.32 21.10
N ASP A 274 2.51 11.29 20.42
CA ASP A 274 1.64 10.32 19.75
C ASP A 274 0.93 9.38 20.73
N GLY A 275 1.52 9.03 21.86
CA GLY A 275 0.86 8.23 22.92
C GLY A 275 -0.36 8.90 23.53
N LYS A 276 -0.45 10.25 23.44
CA LYS A 276 -1.64 10.98 23.88
C LYS A 276 -2.84 10.75 22.96
N TRP A 277 -2.63 10.59 21.65
CA TRP A 277 -3.74 10.36 20.70
C TRP A 277 -4.41 9.01 20.93
N GLN A 278 -3.64 8.00 21.29
CA GLN A 278 -4.20 6.71 21.65
C GLN A 278 -5.07 6.82 22.91
N LYS A 279 -4.59 7.53 23.94
CA LYS A 279 -5.36 7.80 25.15
C LYS A 279 -6.69 8.51 24.82
N TYR A 280 -6.67 9.53 23.96
CA TYR A 280 -7.88 10.27 23.58
C TYR A 280 -8.86 9.36 22.82
N ARG A 281 -8.36 8.51 21.92
CA ARG A 281 -9.21 7.51 21.23
C ARG A 281 -9.88 6.55 22.20
N ASP A 282 -9.12 6.01 23.14
CA ASP A 282 -9.64 5.09 24.15
C ASP A 282 -10.66 5.80 25.06
N GLU A 283 -10.44 7.07 25.41
CA GLU A 283 -11.39 7.87 26.21
C GLU A 283 -12.70 8.12 25.45
N LEU A 284 -12.67 8.42 24.16
CA LEU A 284 -13.86 8.65 23.33
C LEU A 284 -14.82 7.46 23.28
N CYS A 285 -14.32 6.23 23.37
CA CYS A 285 -15.10 5.01 23.19
C CYS A 285 -14.95 3.99 24.33
N SER A 286 -14.53 4.40 25.54
CA SER A 286 -14.33 3.49 26.66
C SER A 286 -15.60 2.70 27.06
N ASN A 287 -16.79 3.30 26.88
CA ASN A 287 -18.10 2.68 27.04
C ASN A 287 -18.87 2.59 25.71
N GLY A 288 -18.20 2.80 24.58
CA GLY A 288 -18.71 2.73 23.23
C GLY A 288 -18.05 1.61 22.44
N PHE A 289 -17.70 1.89 21.17
CA PHE A 289 -17.06 0.91 20.29
C PHE A 289 -16.05 1.58 19.34
N SER A 290 -14.98 0.87 18.96
CA SER A 290 -13.97 1.36 18.05
C SER A 290 -13.68 0.38 16.92
N PHE A 291 -13.63 0.92 15.68
CA PHE A 291 -13.12 0.26 14.51
C PHE A 291 -11.80 0.92 14.07
N GLU A 292 -10.72 0.19 14.03
CA GLU A 292 -9.43 0.72 13.58
C GLU A 292 -8.98 0.07 12.27
N TYR A 293 -8.48 0.87 11.33
CA TYR A 293 -8.02 0.41 10.01
C TYR A 293 -6.59 0.83 9.77
N SER A 294 -5.74 -0.11 9.34
CA SER A 294 -4.37 0.21 8.93
C SER A 294 -3.79 -0.85 7.99
N ALA A 295 -2.86 -0.42 7.15
CA ALA A 295 -2.01 -1.31 6.36
C ALA A 295 -0.70 -1.65 7.08
N THR A 296 -0.35 -0.95 8.17
CA THR A 296 1.00 -0.91 8.73
C THR A 296 1.06 -1.22 10.23
N PHE A 297 0.07 -1.97 10.77
CA PHE A 297 0.09 -2.38 12.19
C PHE A 297 1.37 -3.13 12.57
N GLY A 298 1.80 -4.10 11.76
CA GLY A 298 2.99 -4.90 12.03
C GLY A 298 4.26 -4.06 12.18
N GLN A 299 4.39 -3.00 11.39
CA GLN A 299 5.53 -2.08 11.44
C GLN A 299 5.50 -1.18 12.67
N ALA A 300 4.34 -0.60 12.96
CA ALA A 300 4.18 0.26 14.13
C ALA A 300 4.51 -0.51 15.41
N ILE A 301 4.08 -1.77 15.49
CA ILE A 301 4.37 -2.66 16.61
C ILE A 301 5.85 -3.02 16.65
N ALA A 302 6.47 -3.35 15.50
CA ALA A 302 7.90 -3.67 15.44
C ALA A 302 8.79 -2.47 15.79
N ALA A 303 8.35 -1.25 15.48
CA ALA A 303 9.06 -0.02 15.82
C ALA A 303 8.80 0.47 17.26
N SER A 304 7.77 -0.04 17.94
CA SER A 304 7.41 0.36 19.30
C SER A 304 8.26 -0.37 20.33
N SER A 305 8.68 0.36 21.36
CA SER A 305 9.27 -0.23 22.59
C SER A 305 8.21 -0.71 23.59
N ASP A 306 6.92 -0.39 23.35
CA ASP A 306 5.82 -0.75 24.23
C ASP A 306 5.28 -2.14 23.89
N LYS A 307 5.57 -3.10 24.78
CA LYS A 307 5.10 -4.49 24.64
C LYS A 307 3.59 -4.62 24.79
N SER A 308 2.94 -3.72 25.54
CA SER A 308 1.48 -3.75 25.74
C SER A 308 0.74 -3.45 24.44
N LEU A 309 1.35 -2.72 23.51
CA LEU A 309 0.80 -2.43 22.19
C LEU A 309 0.64 -3.69 21.34
N ALA A 310 1.63 -4.57 21.35
CA ALA A 310 1.58 -5.83 20.61
C ALA A 310 0.45 -6.73 21.14
N GLU A 311 0.28 -6.80 22.46
CA GLU A 311 -0.81 -7.56 23.08
C GLU A 311 -2.19 -6.97 22.71
N ARG A 312 -2.35 -5.65 22.83
CA ARG A 312 -3.58 -4.95 22.46
C ARG A 312 -4.01 -5.28 21.04
N TYR A 313 -3.11 -5.15 20.07
CA TYR A 313 -3.44 -5.42 18.68
C TYR A 313 -3.59 -6.91 18.38
N ALA A 314 -2.88 -7.80 19.08
CA ALA A 314 -3.11 -9.23 18.96
C ALA A 314 -4.55 -9.62 19.38
N LYS A 315 -5.12 -8.94 20.39
CA LYS A 315 -6.48 -9.16 20.88
C LYS A 315 -7.58 -8.50 20.04
N CYS A 316 -7.27 -7.45 19.25
CA CYS A 316 -8.30 -6.72 18.53
C CYS A 316 -8.22 -6.83 17.01
N ILE A 317 -7.10 -7.27 16.42
CA ILE A 317 -7.05 -7.49 14.96
C ILE A 317 -7.93 -8.70 14.61
N ILE A 318 -9.08 -8.38 14.00
CA ILE A 318 -10.08 -9.36 13.62
C ILE A 318 -9.77 -10.02 12.28
N PHE A 319 -9.14 -9.28 11.36
CA PHE A 319 -8.81 -9.77 10.02
C PHE A 319 -7.45 -9.27 9.56
N ASP A 320 -6.58 -10.20 9.11
CA ASP A 320 -5.27 -9.91 8.51
C ASP A 320 -5.31 -10.21 7.02
N TYR A 321 -5.41 -9.16 6.23
CA TYR A 321 -5.15 -9.19 4.79
C TYR A 321 -4.05 -8.19 4.45
N SER A 322 -2.91 -8.35 5.12
CA SER A 322 -1.70 -7.53 4.91
C SER A 322 -1.12 -7.72 3.51
N TYR A 323 -0.13 -6.91 3.17
CA TYR A 323 0.41 -6.85 1.81
C TYR A 323 0.91 -8.19 1.26
N LYS A 324 1.38 -9.11 2.13
CA LYS A 324 1.80 -10.47 1.71
C LYS A 324 0.69 -11.27 1.02
N PHE A 325 -0.54 -11.15 1.52
CA PHE A 325 -1.70 -11.81 0.90
C PHE A 325 -2.11 -11.09 -0.38
N PHE A 326 -2.24 -9.77 -0.32
CA PHE A 326 -2.62 -8.93 -1.44
C PHE A 326 -1.69 -9.15 -2.65
N TYR A 327 -0.38 -9.07 -2.42
CA TYR A 327 0.62 -9.30 -3.46
C TYR A 327 0.64 -10.76 -3.95
N GLY A 328 0.58 -11.71 -3.01
CA GLY A 328 0.58 -13.16 -3.31
C GLY A 328 -0.61 -13.61 -4.15
N ASP A 329 -1.76 -12.95 -4.00
CA ASP A 329 -2.98 -13.20 -4.79
C ASP A 329 -2.95 -12.51 -6.16
N GLY A 330 -1.89 -11.78 -6.46
CA GLY A 330 -1.70 -11.10 -7.74
C GLY A 330 -2.32 -9.71 -7.82
N TYR A 331 -2.84 -9.19 -6.73
CA TYR A 331 -3.40 -7.83 -6.69
C TYR A 331 -2.31 -6.77 -6.68
N GLY A 332 -2.64 -5.61 -7.28
CA GLY A 332 -1.72 -4.49 -7.42
C GLY A 332 -0.57 -4.75 -8.37
N LYS A 333 0.25 -3.73 -8.61
CA LYS A 333 1.45 -3.84 -9.47
C LYS A 333 2.53 -4.72 -8.84
N ASP A 334 3.34 -5.32 -9.66
CA ASP A 334 4.65 -5.83 -9.28
C ASP A 334 5.57 -4.65 -8.93
N TYR A 335 6.72 -4.89 -8.33
CA TYR A 335 7.64 -3.83 -7.98
C TYR A 335 9.10 -4.23 -8.21
N ASN A 336 9.91 -3.22 -8.50
CA ASN A 336 11.35 -3.33 -8.62
C ASN A 336 12.01 -2.23 -7.77
N ILE A 337 12.93 -2.62 -6.89
CA ILE A 337 13.58 -1.72 -5.95
C ILE A 337 15.08 -1.71 -6.22
N ILE A 338 15.60 -0.55 -6.59
CA ILE A 338 17.04 -0.31 -6.77
C ILE A 338 17.43 0.86 -5.86
N ASN A 339 18.55 0.75 -5.18
CA ASN A 339 19.08 1.80 -4.32
C ASN A 339 20.55 2.07 -4.64
N LEU A 340 20.89 3.33 -4.80
CA LEU A 340 22.27 3.82 -4.87
C LEU A 340 22.70 4.28 -3.47
N PRO A 341 23.47 3.48 -2.73
CA PRO A 341 23.81 3.79 -1.34
C PRO A 341 24.79 4.97 -1.22
N ASP A 342 25.64 5.16 -2.24
CA ASP A 342 26.64 6.21 -2.31
C ASP A 342 26.58 6.90 -3.67
N ASP A 343 26.31 8.20 -3.65
CA ASP A 343 26.24 9.07 -4.84
C ASP A 343 27.37 10.11 -4.90
N SER A 344 28.44 9.91 -4.12
CA SER A 344 29.63 10.78 -4.12
C SER A 344 30.31 10.85 -5.49
N ASP A 345 30.21 9.78 -6.28
CA ASP A 345 30.64 9.73 -7.67
C ASP A 345 29.54 10.31 -8.58
N GLU A 346 29.79 11.54 -9.10
CA GLU A 346 28.86 12.26 -9.96
C GLU A 346 28.52 11.50 -11.24
N MET A 347 29.49 10.79 -11.83
CA MET A 347 29.27 10.02 -13.05
C MET A 347 28.30 8.87 -12.77
N LYS A 348 28.50 8.13 -11.68
CA LYS A 348 27.60 7.03 -11.25
C LYS A 348 26.21 7.55 -10.93
N ARG A 349 26.11 8.69 -10.25
CA ARG A 349 24.83 9.35 -9.97
C ARG A 349 24.09 9.71 -11.26
N ASN A 350 24.78 10.28 -12.25
CA ASN A 350 24.19 10.63 -13.53
C ASN A 350 23.74 9.40 -14.33
N PHE A 351 24.49 8.31 -14.35
CA PHE A 351 24.04 7.04 -14.93
C PHE A 351 22.79 6.53 -14.23
N TYR A 352 22.80 6.56 -12.90
CA TYR A 352 21.67 6.09 -12.11
C TYR A 352 20.38 6.89 -12.39
N LEU A 353 20.44 8.23 -12.34
CA LEU A 353 19.30 9.09 -12.63
C LEU A 353 18.85 8.99 -14.10
N THR A 354 19.79 8.84 -15.04
CA THR A 354 19.46 8.58 -16.45
C THR A 354 18.73 7.23 -16.60
N ALA A 355 19.14 6.20 -15.89
CA ALA A 355 18.45 4.90 -15.91
C ALA A 355 17.06 4.95 -15.26
N CYS A 356 16.88 5.77 -14.21
CA CYS A 356 15.57 6.06 -13.63
C CYS A 356 14.63 6.70 -14.67
N LEU A 357 15.15 7.73 -15.37
CA LEU A 357 14.41 8.39 -16.45
C LEU A 357 14.08 7.43 -17.60
N MET A 358 15.02 6.59 -18.02
CA MET A 358 14.79 5.57 -19.04
C MET A 358 13.76 4.51 -18.63
N SER A 359 13.73 4.14 -17.36
CA SER A 359 12.71 3.19 -16.84
C SER A 359 11.31 3.79 -16.95
N TYR A 360 11.15 5.06 -16.58
CA TYR A 360 9.90 5.78 -16.77
C TYR A 360 9.57 5.94 -18.27
N TYR A 361 10.55 6.38 -19.07
CA TYR A 361 10.37 6.52 -20.51
C TYR A 361 9.92 5.23 -21.19
N GLN A 362 10.50 4.08 -20.83
CA GLN A 362 10.08 2.78 -21.34
C GLN A 362 8.59 2.53 -21.11
N GLN A 363 8.11 2.80 -19.89
CA GLN A 363 6.69 2.65 -19.55
C GLN A 363 5.83 3.67 -20.30
N LYS A 364 6.25 4.93 -20.38
CA LYS A 364 5.52 5.99 -21.07
C LYS A 364 5.40 5.73 -22.56
N ARG A 365 6.51 5.35 -23.20
CA ARG A 365 6.53 5.03 -24.64
C ARG A 365 5.65 3.81 -24.94
N LEU A 366 5.76 2.74 -24.14
CA LEU A 366 4.96 1.54 -24.29
C LEU A 366 3.46 1.85 -24.16
N TYR A 367 3.09 2.71 -23.22
CA TYR A 367 1.71 3.18 -23.05
C TYR A 367 1.20 3.96 -24.27
N LEU A 368 2.04 4.85 -24.83
CA LEU A 368 1.66 5.72 -25.96
C LEU A 368 1.52 4.96 -27.28
N THR A 369 2.22 3.86 -27.47
CA THR A 369 2.13 3.08 -28.72
C THR A 369 0.77 2.45 -28.94
N GLN A 370 -0.03 2.24 -27.90
CA GLN A 370 -1.38 1.64 -27.89
C GLN A 370 -1.57 0.40 -28.79
N GLU A 371 -0.59 0.06 -29.60
CA GLU A 371 -0.60 -1.06 -30.55
C GLU A 371 -0.61 -2.43 -29.86
N GLY A 372 -0.29 -2.44 -28.56
CA GLY A 372 -0.15 -3.66 -27.79
C GLY A 372 -1.44 -4.24 -27.19
N GLY A 373 -2.60 -3.61 -27.40
CA GLY A 373 -3.85 -4.11 -26.81
C GLY A 373 -3.95 -3.92 -25.29
N TYR A 374 -3.34 -2.86 -24.74
CA TYR A 374 -3.31 -2.58 -23.29
C TYR A 374 -4.60 -1.99 -22.73
N ALA A 375 -5.44 -1.37 -23.58
CA ALA A 375 -6.68 -0.70 -23.18
C ALA A 375 -7.60 -1.58 -22.29
N PRO A 376 -7.83 -2.87 -22.59
CA PRO A 376 -8.69 -3.72 -21.77
C PRO A 376 -8.18 -3.96 -20.34
N PHE A 377 -6.89 -3.66 -20.06
CA PHE A 377 -6.25 -3.85 -18.77
C PHE A 377 -6.29 -2.59 -17.89
N ASN A 378 -6.96 -1.52 -18.36
CA ASN A 378 -7.15 -0.27 -17.62
C ASN A 378 -5.84 0.35 -17.10
N ILE A 379 -4.78 0.24 -17.91
CA ILE A 379 -3.50 0.87 -17.59
C ILE A 379 -3.66 2.39 -17.73
N GLU A 380 -3.33 3.11 -16.67
CA GLU A 380 -3.33 4.57 -16.68
C GLU A 380 -2.04 5.14 -17.28
N ASN A 381 -2.14 6.36 -17.83
CA ASN A 381 -0.98 7.09 -18.35
C ASN A 381 0.12 7.21 -17.28
N PRO A 382 1.31 6.63 -17.48
CA PRO A 382 2.36 6.61 -16.48
C PRO A 382 2.73 7.99 -15.92
N LEU A 383 3.07 8.03 -14.64
CA LEU A 383 3.53 9.22 -13.92
C LEU A 383 4.81 8.89 -13.15
N PHE A 384 5.81 9.74 -13.28
CA PHE A 384 7.03 9.69 -12.50
C PHE A 384 6.92 10.62 -11.29
N VAL A 385 7.14 10.09 -10.10
CA VAL A 385 7.04 10.82 -8.84
C VAL A 385 8.40 10.84 -8.15
N PHE A 386 8.91 12.03 -7.84
CA PHE A 386 10.06 12.21 -6.97
C PHE A 386 9.61 12.68 -5.59
N VAL A 387 10.15 12.05 -4.55
CA VAL A 387 9.92 12.42 -3.16
C VAL A 387 11.25 12.70 -2.49
N GLY A 388 11.42 13.91 -1.98
CA GLY A 388 12.57 14.32 -1.18
C GLY A 388 12.19 14.48 0.29
N ALA A 389 13.19 14.41 1.18
CA ALA A 389 12.95 14.50 2.61
C ALA A 389 12.45 15.89 3.03
N SER A 390 12.94 16.97 2.44
CA SER A 390 12.49 18.35 2.72
C SER A 390 13.06 19.35 1.70
N VAL A 391 12.25 20.35 1.37
CA VAL A 391 12.74 21.55 0.64
C VAL A 391 13.69 22.35 1.55
N ASN A 392 13.46 22.35 2.86
CA ASN A 392 14.22 23.12 3.85
C ASN A 392 15.52 22.44 4.30
N ALA A 393 15.77 21.17 3.91
CA ALA A 393 17.04 20.50 4.16
C ALA A 393 18.09 20.98 3.15
N VAL A 394 18.43 22.26 3.22
CA VAL A 394 19.46 22.87 2.37
C VAL A 394 20.82 22.43 2.89
N ARG A 395 21.62 21.82 1.99
CA ARG A 395 23.00 21.44 2.24
C ARG A 395 23.94 22.25 1.34
N THR A 396 25.18 22.36 1.74
CA THR A 396 26.21 23.02 0.91
C THR A 396 27.03 21.95 0.20
N GLU A 397 26.90 21.89 -1.12
CA GLU A 397 27.74 21.04 -1.98
C GLU A 397 28.57 21.93 -2.92
N ARG A 398 29.91 21.75 -2.89
CA ARG A 398 30.85 22.54 -3.76
C ARG A 398 30.63 24.06 -3.69
N GLY A 399 30.31 24.57 -2.48
CA GLY A 399 30.08 26.00 -2.26
C GLY A 399 28.70 26.52 -2.70
N ARG A 400 27.81 25.67 -3.16
CA ARG A 400 26.42 26.03 -3.53
C ARG A 400 25.43 25.44 -2.52
N LYS A 401 24.38 26.20 -2.23
CA LYS A 401 23.24 25.69 -1.46
C LYS A 401 22.33 24.90 -2.39
N VAL A 402 22.07 23.64 -2.05
CA VAL A 402 21.20 22.74 -2.81
C VAL A 402 20.25 22.00 -1.89
N SER A 403 19.15 21.53 -2.44
CA SER A 403 18.18 20.63 -1.80
C SER A 403 17.93 19.43 -2.72
N ASP A 404 17.26 18.41 -2.22
CA ASP A 404 16.93 17.23 -3.06
C ASP A 404 16.15 17.60 -4.32
N VAL A 405 15.24 18.57 -4.21
CA VAL A 405 14.46 19.06 -5.36
C VAL A 405 15.39 19.75 -6.37
N VAL A 406 16.32 20.60 -5.89
CA VAL A 406 17.27 21.31 -6.78
C VAL A 406 18.20 20.33 -7.47
N ASP A 407 18.65 19.26 -6.80
CA ASP A 407 19.49 18.23 -7.43
C ASP A 407 18.79 17.53 -8.60
N ILE A 408 17.51 17.22 -8.43
CA ILE A 408 16.69 16.63 -9.50
C ILE A 408 16.54 17.62 -10.66
N LEU A 409 16.32 18.90 -10.38
CA LEU A 409 16.19 19.94 -11.40
C LEU A 409 17.50 20.17 -12.14
N LEU A 410 18.65 20.15 -11.44
CA LEU A 410 19.98 20.22 -12.05
C LEU A 410 20.21 19.05 -13.00
N PHE A 411 19.86 17.83 -12.57
CA PHE A 411 19.94 16.65 -13.45
C PHE A 411 19.09 16.83 -14.72
N PHE A 412 17.84 17.29 -14.61
CA PHE A 412 16.98 17.49 -15.79
C PHE A 412 17.52 18.58 -16.71
N ARG A 413 17.97 19.73 -16.14
CA ARG A 413 18.60 20.79 -16.93
C ARG A 413 19.80 20.26 -17.73
N ASP A 414 20.70 19.55 -17.06
CA ASP A 414 21.93 19.04 -17.65
C ASP A 414 21.66 17.94 -18.69
N PHE A 415 20.65 17.07 -18.42
CA PHE A 415 20.19 16.07 -19.39
C PHE A 415 19.64 16.71 -20.67
N VAL A 416 18.81 17.75 -20.56
CA VAL A 416 18.20 18.44 -21.70
C VAL A 416 19.21 19.29 -22.46
N ALA A 417 20.13 19.93 -21.75
CA ALA A 417 21.10 20.87 -22.37
C ALA A 417 22.24 20.15 -23.11
N ASN A 418 22.61 18.93 -22.68
CA ASN A 418 23.79 18.24 -23.17
C ASN A 418 23.45 16.92 -23.88
N MET A 419 23.04 17.00 -25.14
CA MET A 419 22.66 15.85 -25.96
C MET A 419 23.78 14.81 -26.07
N GLU A 420 25.04 15.23 -26.23
CA GLU A 420 26.18 14.33 -26.45
C GLU A 420 26.38 13.43 -25.20
N VAL A 421 26.47 14.04 -24.01
CA VAL A 421 26.66 13.33 -22.75
C VAL A 421 25.44 12.43 -22.43
N SER A 422 24.24 12.95 -22.63
CA SER A 422 23.00 12.22 -22.37
C SER A 422 22.85 10.99 -23.28
N THR A 423 23.20 11.15 -24.57
CA THR A 423 23.20 10.04 -25.54
C THR A 423 24.25 8.99 -25.20
N ALA A 424 25.45 9.40 -24.80
CA ALA A 424 26.50 8.46 -24.36
C ALA A 424 26.10 7.70 -23.09
N ASN A 425 25.43 8.37 -22.14
CA ASN A 425 24.89 7.70 -20.93
C ASN A 425 23.81 6.67 -21.27
N ILE A 426 22.89 7.01 -22.18
CA ILE A 426 21.86 6.08 -22.66
C ILE A 426 22.50 4.83 -23.28
N GLU A 427 23.51 5.01 -24.14
CA GLU A 427 24.22 3.91 -24.79
C GLU A 427 24.89 2.97 -23.78
N ARG A 428 25.58 3.54 -22.78
CA ARG A 428 26.25 2.75 -21.74
C ARG A 428 25.26 1.99 -20.87
N ILE A 429 24.10 2.57 -20.56
CA ILE A 429 23.05 1.91 -19.80
C ILE A 429 22.44 0.76 -20.61
N LEU A 430 22.15 0.96 -21.89
CA LEU A 430 21.58 -0.09 -22.75
C LEU A 430 22.56 -1.26 -22.97
N SER A 431 23.85 -0.96 -23.03
CA SER A 431 24.88 -1.99 -23.14
C SER A 431 25.20 -2.71 -21.83
N GLY A 432 24.60 -2.29 -20.69
CA GLY A 432 24.86 -2.88 -19.37
C GLY A 432 26.30 -2.63 -18.88
N ASN A 433 26.87 -1.47 -19.19
CA ASN A 433 28.24 -1.09 -18.88
C ASN A 433 28.31 0.22 -18.07
N THR A 434 27.49 0.33 -17.03
CA THR A 434 27.43 1.53 -16.18
C THR A 434 28.49 1.55 -15.11
N GLY A 435 29.04 0.38 -14.74
CA GLY A 435 29.93 0.22 -13.59
C GLY A 435 29.18 0.20 -12.23
N LEU A 436 27.84 0.26 -12.25
CA LEU A 436 27.00 0.06 -11.07
C LEU A 436 26.72 -1.44 -10.92
N LEU A 437 27.39 -2.09 -9.98
CA LEU A 437 27.39 -3.55 -9.87
C LEU A 437 26.59 -4.03 -8.65
N ASP A 438 25.87 -5.13 -8.82
CA ASP A 438 25.21 -5.86 -7.71
C ASP A 438 26.23 -6.71 -6.90
N SER A 439 25.77 -7.37 -5.85
CA SER A 439 26.58 -8.27 -5.01
C SER A 439 27.19 -9.46 -5.77
N ARG A 440 26.72 -9.73 -6.98
CA ARG A 440 27.23 -10.79 -7.89
C ARG A 440 28.09 -10.24 -9.01
N ASN A 441 28.54 -8.98 -8.89
CA ASN A 441 29.38 -8.28 -9.85
C ASN A 441 28.75 -8.15 -11.24
N ARG A 442 27.41 -8.00 -11.31
CA ARG A 442 26.65 -7.77 -12.55
C ARG A 442 26.11 -6.36 -12.55
N ASP A 443 26.08 -5.72 -13.73
CA ASP A 443 25.47 -4.43 -13.87
C ASP A 443 23.98 -4.46 -13.46
N ILE A 444 23.58 -3.53 -12.57
CA ILE A 444 22.23 -3.49 -11.98
C ILE A 444 21.13 -3.19 -13.00
N PHE A 445 21.48 -2.59 -14.14
CA PHE A 445 20.55 -2.27 -15.22
C PHE A 445 20.56 -3.26 -16.38
N ARG A 446 21.37 -4.32 -16.26
CA ARG A 446 21.41 -5.35 -17.27
C ARG A 446 20.02 -5.97 -17.46
N ASN A 447 19.53 -5.99 -18.71
CA ASN A 447 18.20 -6.50 -19.09
C ASN A 447 17.02 -5.70 -18.51
N SER A 448 17.23 -4.47 -18.00
CA SER A 448 16.15 -3.64 -17.45
C SER A 448 15.28 -2.99 -18.53
N PHE A 449 15.74 -2.97 -19.78
CA PHE A 449 15.08 -2.27 -20.87
C PHE A 449 14.72 -3.17 -22.07
N PRO A 450 14.02 -4.30 -21.87
CA PRO A 450 13.80 -5.29 -22.92
C PRO A 450 12.98 -4.73 -24.10
N TYR A 451 11.99 -3.87 -23.85
CA TYR A 451 11.20 -3.24 -24.90
C TYR A 451 12.04 -2.26 -25.71
N LEU A 452 12.83 -1.39 -25.07
CA LEU A 452 13.68 -0.41 -25.78
C LEU A 452 14.76 -1.11 -26.60
N THR A 453 15.30 -2.21 -26.12
CA THR A 453 16.27 -3.03 -26.86
C THR A 453 15.64 -3.69 -28.08
N GLU A 454 14.43 -4.21 -27.94
CA GLU A 454 13.74 -4.90 -29.04
C GLU A 454 13.36 -3.96 -30.20
N ILE A 455 12.88 -2.76 -29.88
CA ILE A 455 12.52 -1.79 -30.92
C ILE A 455 13.73 -1.21 -31.67
N GLY A 456 14.95 -1.46 -31.18
CA GLY A 456 16.19 -1.08 -31.85
C GLY A 456 16.40 0.41 -32.05
N ILE A 457 15.76 1.26 -31.21
CA ILE A 457 15.92 2.72 -31.29
C ILE A 457 17.36 3.12 -30.92
N THR A 458 18.00 3.92 -31.77
CA THR A 458 19.34 4.41 -31.47
C THR A 458 19.35 5.34 -30.24
N PRO A 459 20.46 5.42 -29.49
CA PRO A 459 20.57 6.30 -28.32
C PRO A 459 20.23 7.76 -28.60
N GLY A 460 20.67 8.30 -29.75
CA GLY A 460 20.37 9.69 -30.18
C GLY A 460 18.87 9.88 -30.49
N ALA A 461 18.25 8.93 -31.20
CA ALA A 461 16.82 8.99 -31.47
C ALA A 461 16.00 8.81 -30.17
N MET A 462 16.49 7.97 -29.23
CA MET A 462 15.88 7.79 -27.91
C MET A 462 15.92 9.08 -27.09
N TYR A 463 17.04 9.81 -27.10
CA TYR A 463 17.16 11.09 -26.43
C TYR A 463 16.10 12.08 -26.94
N VAL A 464 15.96 12.25 -28.27
CA VAL A 464 14.95 13.13 -28.88
C VAL A 464 13.54 12.70 -28.52
N ASP A 465 13.28 11.39 -28.52
CA ASP A 465 11.96 10.86 -28.16
C ASP A 465 11.65 11.03 -26.65
N ILE A 466 12.65 10.96 -25.77
CA ILE A 466 12.52 11.31 -24.35
C ILE A 466 12.11 12.78 -24.20
N LEU A 467 12.78 13.70 -24.91
CA LEU A 467 12.39 15.11 -24.87
C LEU A 467 10.93 15.31 -25.27
N LYS A 468 10.47 14.64 -26.31
CA LYS A 468 9.11 14.74 -26.81
C LYS A 468 8.09 14.10 -25.85
N THR A 469 8.35 12.89 -25.38
CA THR A 469 7.33 12.08 -24.66
C THR A 469 7.30 12.34 -23.16
N VAL A 470 8.44 12.71 -22.56
CA VAL A 470 8.57 12.97 -21.13
C VAL A 470 8.50 14.47 -20.84
N PHE A 471 9.22 15.28 -21.60
CA PHE A 471 9.35 16.71 -21.34
C PHE A 471 8.44 17.57 -22.23
N ASN A 472 7.56 16.98 -23.02
CA ASN A 472 6.64 17.66 -23.94
C ASN A 472 7.33 18.64 -24.92
N CYS A 473 8.60 18.43 -25.26
CA CYS A 473 9.40 19.32 -26.05
C CYS A 473 10.08 18.57 -27.20
N ALA A 474 9.89 19.03 -28.43
CA ALA A 474 10.55 18.44 -29.59
C ALA A 474 11.95 19.08 -29.89
N SER A 475 12.26 20.19 -29.24
CA SER A 475 13.48 20.96 -29.53
C SER A 475 14.63 20.58 -28.60
N VAL A 476 15.79 20.26 -29.16
CA VAL A 476 17.03 20.03 -28.42
C VAL A 476 17.54 21.36 -27.85
N GLY A 477 18.04 21.34 -26.61
CA GLY A 477 18.63 22.53 -25.96
C GLY A 477 17.62 23.58 -25.49
N ALA A 478 16.33 23.23 -25.39
CA ALA A 478 15.32 24.14 -24.86
C ALA A 478 15.58 24.46 -23.37
N THR A 479 15.34 25.71 -22.99
CA THR A 479 15.56 26.17 -21.60
C THR A 479 14.49 25.64 -20.67
N LEU A 480 14.91 25.18 -19.48
CA LEU A 480 14.02 24.79 -18.41
C LEU A 480 13.54 26.03 -17.65
N HIS A 481 12.20 26.21 -17.61
CA HIS A 481 11.51 27.26 -16.86
C HIS A 481 10.88 26.68 -15.61
N ILE A 482 11.03 27.39 -14.50
CA ILE A 482 10.50 27.07 -13.18
C ILE A 482 9.59 28.21 -12.77
N GLU A 483 8.26 27.98 -12.78
CA GLU A 483 7.27 29.06 -12.70
C GLU A 483 6.31 28.85 -11.54
N ASN A 484 6.24 29.80 -10.62
CA ASN A 484 5.30 29.79 -9.49
C ASN A 484 3.88 30.04 -9.98
N LEU A 485 2.93 29.24 -9.54
CA LEU A 485 1.50 29.44 -9.78
C LEU A 485 0.91 30.33 -8.68
N ARG A 486 0.88 31.66 -8.90
CA ARG A 486 0.34 32.61 -7.93
C ARG A 486 -1.13 32.29 -7.64
N GLY A 487 -1.49 32.31 -6.36
CA GLY A 487 -2.83 31.95 -5.90
C GLY A 487 -3.04 30.47 -5.59
N ILE A 488 -2.08 29.61 -5.94
CA ILE A 488 -2.10 28.18 -5.59
C ILE A 488 -0.88 27.86 -4.71
N SER A 489 -1.09 27.82 -3.41
CA SER A 489 -0.01 27.65 -2.44
C SER A 489 0.78 26.36 -2.68
N GLY A 490 2.10 26.50 -2.85
CA GLY A 490 3.05 25.40 -2.91
C GLY A 490 3.17 24.74 -4.27
N GLU A 491 2.55 25.25 -5.35
CA GLU A 491 2.65 24.67 -6.68
C GLU A 491 3.58 25.50 -7.61
N ILE A 492 4.52 24.78 -8.20
CA ILE A 492 5.45 25.32 -9.19
C ILE A 492 5.38 24.44 -10.44
N ARG A 493 5.18 25.02 -11.62
CA ARG A 493 5.16 24.29 -12.86
C ARG A 493 6.55 24.23 -13.51
N LEU A 494 6.80 23.14 -14.23
CA LEU A 494 8.00 22.91 -15.01
C LEU A 494 7.66 22.81 -16.49
N ARG A 495 8.31 23.62 -17.33
CA ARG A 495 8.20 23.52 -18.79
C ARG A 495 9.54 23.74 -19.50
N LEU A 496 9.66 23.24 -20.72
CA LEU A 496 10.80 23.48 -21.59
C LEU A 496 10.41 24.44 -22.73
N GLY A 497 11.13 25.56 -22.84
CA GLY A 497 10.79 26.61 -23.81
C GLY A 497 9.35 27.07 -23.67
N GLU A 498 8.63 27.24 -24.77
CA GLU A 498 7.21 27.65 -24.80
C GLU A 498 6.24 26.46 -24.90
N ASN A 499 6.69 25.25 -24.58
CA ASN A 499 5.86 24.06 -24.69
C ASN A 499 4.91 23.90 -23.47
N GLU A 500 3.97 22.95 -23.58
CA GLU A 500 3.09 22.55 -22.48
C GLU A 500 3.90 22.08 -21.25
N PRO A 501 3.43 22.35 -20.04
CA PRO A 501 4.12 21.90 -18.84
C PRO A 501 4.19 20.36 -18.79
N PHE A 502 5.37 19.86 -18.49
CA PHE A 502 5.62 18.43 -18.33
C PHE A 502 5.63 17.98 -16.86
N GLY A 503 5.83 18.93 -15.95
CA GLY A 503 5.98 18.62 -14.53
C GLY A 503 5.36 19.65 -13.60
N VAL A 504 5.09 19.22 -12.38
CA VAL A 504 4.67 20.07 -11.28
C VAL A 504 5.48 19.72 -10.03
N ILE A 505 5.90 20.76 -9.31
CA ILE A 505 6.45 20.62 -7.96
C ILE A 505 5.36 21.03 -6.99
N ASN A 506 5.16 20.26 -5.93
CA ASN A 506 4.25 20.60 -4.85
C ASN A 506 4.98 20.51 -3.51
N VAL A 507 5.22 21.67 -2.90
CA VAL A 507 6.03 21.82 -1.68
C VAL A 507 5.34 22.76 -0.68
N GLY A 508 5.83 22.79 0.56
CA GLY A 508 5.25 23.66 1.61
C GLY A 508 5.64 25.13 1.46
N ASP A 509 6.85 25.39 0.98
CA ASP A 509 7.45 26.73 0.85
C ASP A 509 8.00 26.89 -0.58
N ASP A 510 7.12 27.33 -1.47
CA ASP A 510 7.43 27.57 -2.88
C ASP A 510 8.39 28.74 -3.07
N SER A 511 8.27 29.78 -2.27
CA SER A 511 9.11 30.97 -2.37
C SER A 511 10.56 30.68 -2.01
N ALA A 512 10.80 29.92 -0.94
CA ALA A 512 12.15 29.50 -0.57
C ALA A 512 12.79 28.62 -1.65
N LEU A 513 12.01 27.72 -2.27
CA LEU A 513 12.49 26.88 -3.36
C LEU A 513 12.85 27.70 -4.61
N LEU A 514 12.01 28.67 -5.00
CA LEU A 514 12.28 29.54 -6.15
C LEU A 514 13.56 30.34 -5.96
N ASN A 515 13.78 30.91 -4.78
CA ASN A 515 15.01 31.64 -4.46
C ASN A 515 16.22 30.71 -4.59
N LEU A 516 16.11 29.47 -4.06
CA LEU A 516 17.18 28.48 -4.16
C LEU A 516 17.45 28.05 -5.61
N CYS A 517 16.41 27.95 -6.44
CA CYS A 517 16.54 27.70 -7.87
C CYS A 517 17.25 28.87 -8.59
N ALA A 518 16.85 30.10 -8.29
CA ALA A 518 17.50 31.29 -8.85
C ALA A 518 18.99 31.37 -8.50
N ASP A 519 19.35 31.08 -7.23
CA ASP A 519 20.74 31.01 -6.76
C ASP A 519 21.56 29.93 -7.50
N ASN A 520 20.91 28.90 -8.04
CA ASN A 520 21.51 27.82 -8.84
C ASN A 520 21.43 28.07 -10.36
N GLY A 521 21.04 29.28 -10.78
CA GLY A 521 21.06 29.72 -12.18
C GLY A 521 19.91 29.16 -13.02
N PHE A 522 18.77 28.84 -12.40
CA PHE A 522 17.56 28.52 -13.17
C PHE A 522 16.76 29.77 -13.55
N ASN A 523 16.05 29.69 -14.67
CA ASN A 523 15.03 30.66 -15.05
C ASN A 523 13.80 30.47 -14.15
N THR A 524 13.58 31.43 -13.26
CA THR A 524 12.43 31.45 -12.35
C THR A 524 11.48 32.58 -12.72
N ASP A 525 10.18 32.29 -12.73
CA ASP A 525 9.12 33.24 -13.06
C ASP A 525 7.87 32.97 -12.22
N SER A 526 6.85 33.80 -12.38
CA SER A 526 5.55 33.66 -11.72
C SER A 526 4.43 33.88 -12.72
N ILE A 527 3.38 33.08 -12.59
CA ILE A 527 2.21 33.15 -13.47
C ILE A 527 0.96 33.41 -12.61
N ASP A 528 0.16 34.35 -13.05
CA ASP A 528 -1.12 34.66 -12.47
C ASP A 528 -2.25 33.87 -13.16
N PHE A 529 -3.34 33.58 -12.46
CA PHE A 529 -4.56 32.97 -12.99
C PHE A 529 -4.38 31.58 -13.63
N SER A 530 -3.78 30.64 -12.91
CA SER A 530 -3.65 29.23 -13.33
C SER A 530 -4.52 28.34 -12.46
N ASP A 531 -5.02 27.24 -13.05
CA ASP A 531 -5.63 26.14 -12.29
C ASP A 531 -4.54 25.29 -11.63
N SER A 532 -4.90 24.57 -10.55
CA SER A 532 -4.00 23.61 -9.92
C SER A 532 -3.63 22.47 -10.86
N LEU A 533 -2.35 22.39 -11.21
CA LEU A 533 -1.80 21.29 -12.01
C LEU A 533 -1.78 19.98 -11.20
N PHE A 534 -1.53 20.06 -9.90
CA PHE A 534 -1.53 18.91 -9.01
C PHE A 534 -2.91 18.24 -8.93
N GLN A 535 -3.98 19.00 -8.77
CA GLN A 535 -5.34 18.48 -8.81
C GLN A 535 -5.71 17.97 -10.21
N GLY A 536 -5.13 18.55 -11.26
CA GLY A 536 -5.31 18.16 -12.65
C GLY A 536 -4.60 16.87 -13.06
N ILE A 537 -3.67 16.32 -12.27
CA ILE A 537 -2.84 15.16 -12.66
C ILE A 537 -3.69 13.95 -13.07
N THR A 538 -4.78 13.68 -12.37
CA THR A 538 -5.64 12.52 -12.62
C THR A 538 -6.61 12.69 -13.79
N LYS A 539 -6.72 13.90 -14.36
CA LYS A 539 -7.60 14.15 -15.50
C LYS A 539 -7.05 13.48 -16.78
N PRO A 540 -7.90 12.95 -17.66
CA PRO A 540 -7.46 12.23 -18.87
C PRO A 540 -6.55 13.03 -19.80
N LYS A 541 -6.72 14.36 -19.85
CA LYS A 541 -5.95 15.27 -20.71
C LYS A 541 -4.73 15.90 -20.03
N SER A 542 -4.33 15.40 -18.85
CA SER A 542 -3.17 15.94 -18.15
C SER A 542 -1.90 15.75 -18.95
N THR A 543 -1.16 16.86 -19.16
CA THR A 543 0.17 16.88 -19.81
C THR A 543 1.29 16.54 -18.83
N ILE A 544 0.97 16.48 -17.52
CA ILE A 544 1.95 16.28 -16.46
C ILE A 544 2.44 14.84 -16.46
N ASN A 545 3.73 14.67 -16.65
CA ASN A 545 4.47 13.42 -16.66
C ASN A 545 5.33 13.24 -15.40
N LEU A 546 5.64 14.36 -14.71
CA LEU A 546 6.54 14.40 -13.58
C LEU A 546 5.90 15.15 -12.43
N LEU A 547 5.98 14.55 -11.22
CA LEU A 547 5.59 15.18 -9.97
C LEU A 547 6.78 15.15 -9.02
N ILE A 548 7.19 16.32 -8.53
CA ILE A 548 8.23 16.44 -7.52
C ILE A 548 7.59 17.00 -6.24
N GLY A 549 7.88 16.40 -5.08
CA GLY A 549 7.32 16.94 -3.87
C GLY A 549 7.95 16.47 -2.60
N SER A 550 7.51 17.14 -1.54
CA SER A 550 7.78 16.74 -0.18
C SER A 550 6.75 15.70 0.27
N LYS A 551 6.86 15.23 1.50
CA LYS A 551 6.02 14.21 2.15
C LYS A 551 4.48 14.40 2.06
N LYS A 552 4.00 15.55 1.54
CA LYS A 552 2.55 15.81 1.38
C LYS A 552 1.81 14.78 0.51
N PHE A 553 2.52 14.05 -0.37
CA PHE A 553 1.90 13.02 -1.23
C PHE A 553 1.60 11.70 -0.51
N THR A 554 2.16 11.51 0.68
CA THR A 554 1.95 10.26 1.43
C THR A 554 0.53 10.13 1.93
N GLU A 555 -0.23 11.21 2.01
CA GLU A 555 -1.56 11.22 2.61
C GLU A 555 -2.59 11.98 1.75
N GLY A 556 -3.78 11.42 1.59
CA GLY A 556 -4.91 12.10 0.92
C GLY A 556 -4.87 12.16 -0.61
N TRP A 557 -3.84 11.61 -1.27
CA TRP A 557 -3.73 11.63 -2.72
C TRP A 557 -4.06 10.27 -3.35
N ASN A 558 -5.03 10.26 -4.26
CA ASN A 558 -5.49 9.05 -4.95
C ASN A 558 -5.11 9.12 -6.43
N CYS A 559 -4.05 8.43 -6.84
CA CYS A 559 -3.59 8.41 -8.23
C CYS A 559 -3.19 6.99 -8.65
N TRP A 560 -3.77 6.52 -9.75
CA TRP A 560 -3.48 5.21 -10.35
C TRP A 560 -2.31 5.26 -11.35
N ARG A 561 -1.88 6.46 -11.70
CA ARG A 561 -0.87 6.72 -12.74
C ARG A 561 0.57 6.41 -12.28
N VAL A 562 0.84 6.39 -10.97
CA VAL A 562 2.22 6.23 -10.46
C VAL A 562 2.85 4.95 -10.99
N SER A 563 3.94 5.07 -11.71
CA SER A 563 4.64 3.94 -12.34
C SER A 563 6.12 3.88 -12.00
N THR A 564 6.72 5.04 -11.71
CA THR A 564 8.12 5.15 -11.29
C THR A 564 8.21 6.13 -10.12
N MET A 565 9.03 5.81 -9.12
CA MET A 565 9.27 6.63 -7.93
C MET A 565 10.75 6.82 -7.70
N GLY A 566 11.17 8.06 -7.51
CA GLY A 566 12.51 8.43 -7.05
C GLY A 566 12.46 8.86 -5.58
N LEU A 567 13.24 8.24 -4.71
CA LEU A 567 13.32 8.54 -3.27
C LEU A 567 14.69 9.12 -2.96
N MET A 568 14.73 10.40 -2.56
CA MET A 568 15.97 11.13 -2.29
C MET A 568 16.14 11.36 -0.79
N ASN A 569 17.30 10.98 -0.24
CA ASN A 569 17.69 11.22 1.16
C ASN A 569 16.62 10.82 2.20
N VAL A 570 15.93 9.73 1.97
CA VAL A 570 14.89 9.22 2.88
C VAL A 570 15.55 8.52 4.07
N GLY A 571 15.40 9.11 5.25
CA GLY A 571 15.98 8.62 6.49
C GLY A 571 15.21 7.45 7.12
N ARG A 572 15.81 6.85 8.17
CA ARG A 572 15.25 5.68 8.87
C ARG A 572 13.94 5.97 9.63
N SER A 573 13.70 7.23 10.03
CA SER A 573 12.50 7.64 10.77
C SER A 573 11.24 7.76 9.91
N GLU A 574 11.34 7.63 8.59
CA GLU A 574 10.28 7.92 7.62
C GLU A 574 9.54 6.67 7.11
N GLY A 575 9.75 5.54 7.76
CA GLY A 575 9.31 4.23 7.30
C GLY A 575 7.84 4.08 6.97
N SER A 576 6.95 4.55 7.83
CA SER A 576 5.50 4.45 7.62
C SER A 576 5.03 5.26 6.41
N GLU A 577 5.64 6.43 6.17
CA GLU A 577 5.30 7.30 5.05
C GLU A 577 5.69 6.68 3.70
N ILE A 578 6.88 6.05 3.64
CA ILE A 578 7.34 5.37 2.43
C ILE A 578 6.44 4.18 2.08
N ILE A 579 5.96 3.45 3.07
CA ILE A 579 5.06 2.32 2.83
C ILE A 579 3.68 2.79 2.34
N GLN A 580 3.18 3.90 2.87
CA GLN A 580 1.96 4.50 2.36
C GLN A 580 2.13 4.95 0.90
N LEU A 581 3.27 5.58 0.59
CA LEU A 581 3.61 6.00 -0.76
C LEU A 581 3.75 4.79 -1.70
N PHE A 582 4.46 3.74 -1.27
CA PHE A 582 4.56 2.47 -1.98
C PHE A 582 3.18 1.87 -2.24
N GLY A 583 2.34 1.79 -1.20
CA GLY A 583 0.98 1.27 -1.31
C GLY A 583 0.09 2.04 -2.29
N ARG A 584 0.38 3.34 -2.53
CA ARG A 584 -0.28 4.14 -3.57
C ARG A 584 0.29 3.82 -4.97
N GLY A 585 1.61 3.67 -5.06
CA GLY A 585 2.29 3.34 -6.31
C GLY A 585 1.94 1.97 -6.88
N VAL A 586 1.69 0.98 -6.02
CA VAL A 586 1.32 -0.38 -6.46
C VAL A 586 -0.16 -0.55 -6.85
N ARG A 587 -0.96 0.50 -6.82
CA ARG A 587 -2.36 0.42 -7.26
C ARG A 587 -2.47 0.07 -8.73
N LEU A 588 -3.36 -0.88 -9.04
CA LEU A 588 -3.63 -1.37 -10.37
C LEU A 588 -5.13 -1.60 -10.52
N LYS A 589 -5.74 -1.08 -11.57
CA LYS A 589 -7.15 -1.36 -11.90
C LYS A 589 -7.32 -2.78 -12.45
N GLY A 590 -6.42 -3.19 -13.34
CA GLY A 590 -6.46 -4.50 -14.00
C GLY A 590 -7.64 -4.64 -14.96
N ARG A 591 -7.68 -5.75 -15.69
CA ARG A 591 -8.78 -6.03 -16.63
C ARG A 591 -10.11 -6.18 -15.87
N GLY A 592 -11.14 -5.47 -16.33
CA GLY A 592 -12.47 -5.50 -15.71
C GLY A 592 -12.49 -5.06 -14.24
N MET A 593 -11.62 -4.16 -13.83
CA MET A 593 -11.48 -3.72 -12.42
C MET A 593 -11.17 -4.86 -11.45
N SER A 594 -10.48 -5.91 -11.95
CA SER A 594 -10.08 -7.07 -11.15
C SER A 594 -9.04 -6.75 -10.08
N LEU A 595 -8.34 -5.63 -10.19
CA LEU A 595 -7.17 -5.23 -9.39
C LEU A 595 -5.96 -6.17 -9.55
N LYS A 596 -6.06 -7.20 -10.39
CA LYS A 596 -5.04 -8.24 -10.58
C LYS A 596 -4.10 -7.91 -11.74
N ARG A 597 -2.83 -8.30 -11.57
CA ARG A 597 -1.87 -8.35 -12.67
C ARG A 597 -2.34 -9.32 -13.76
N SER A 598 -2.07 -9.01 -15.01
CA SER A 598 -2.52 -9.75 -16.19
C SER A 598 -2.20 -11.25 -16.14
N ASN A 599 -1.01 -11.63 -15.65
CA ASN A 599 -0.61 -13.01 -15.51
C ASN A 599 -1.42 -13.77 -14.45
N PHE A 600 -1.88 -13.10 -13.40
CA PHE A 600 -2.78 -13.68 -12.40
C PHE A 600 -4.22 -13.71 -12.91
N TYR A 601 -4.65 -12.66 -13.59
CA TYR A 601 -5.96 -12.63 -14.24
C TYR A 601 -6.13 -13.77 -15.25
N LYS A 602 -5.10 -14.06 -16.04
CA LYS A 602 -5.08 -15.17 -17.01
C LYS A 602 -5.23 -16.55 -16.34
N LYS A 603 -4.82 -16.72 -15.07
CA LYS A 603 -5.04 -17.99 -14.35
C LYS A 603 -6.52 -18.26 -14.12
N ASP A 604 -7.29 -17.20 -13.88
CA ASP A 604 -8.74 -17.27 -13.67
C ASP A 604 -9.49 -17.33 -15.01
N PHE A 605 -8.94 -16.71 -16.07
CA PHE A 605 -9.47 -16.63 -17.43
C PHE A 605 -8.41 -17.04 -18.46
N PRO A 606 -8.22 -18.36 -18.68
CA PRO A 606 -7.12 -18.89 -19.53
C PRO A 606 -7.13 -18.41 -20.98
N GLU A 607 -8.32 -18.08 -21.53
CA GLU A 607 -8.53 -17.55 -22.87
C GLU A 607 -8.03 -16.09 -23.04
N THR A 608 -7.63 -15.44 -21.96
CA THR A 608 -7.16 -14.05 -22.02
C THR A 608 -5.85 -13.95 -22.76
N VAL A 609 -5.86 -13.19 -23.85
CA VAL A 609 -4.62 -12.82 -24.54
C VAL A 609 -3.93 -11.73 -23.72
N VAL A 610 -2.75 -12.05 -23.20
CA VAL A 610 -1.93 -11.11 -22.43
C VAL A 610 -0.94 -10.43 -23.37
N PRO A 611 -0.98 -9.09 -23.51
CA PRO A 611 -0.07 -8.37 -24.39
C PRO A 611 1.40 -8.56 -24.00
N LYS A 612 2.27 -8.62 -24.99
CA LYS A 612 3.73 -8.60 -24.76
C LYS A 612 4.10 -7.32 -24.01
N TYR A 613 4.97 -7.40 -23.04
CA TYR A 613 5.46 -6.27 -22.23
C TYR A 613 4.46 -5.62 -21.28
N ILE A 614 3.21 -6.07 -21.17
CA ILE A 614 2.27 -5.49 -20.20
C ILE A 614 2.81 -5.53 -18.77
N SER A 615 3.61 -6.52 -18.43
CA SER A 615 4.25 -6.63 -17.12
C SER A 615 5.15 -5.42 -16.78
N ILE A 616 5.70 -4.73 -17.79
CA ILE A 616 6.45 -3.49 -17.60
C ILE A 616 5.52 -2.39 -17.09
N LEU A 617 4.31 -2.28 -17.66
CA LEU A 617 3.30 -1.30 -17.25
C LEU A 617 2.64 -1.65 -15.90
N GLU A 618 2.64 -2.93 -15.56
CA GLU A 618 2.14 -3.47 -14.29
C GLU A 618 3.23 -3.54 -13.20
N THR A 619 4.36 -2.86 -13.39
CA THR A 619 5.48 -2.80 -12.43
C THR A 619 5.69 -1.37 -11.94
N LEU A 620 5.81 -1.21 -10.62
CA LEU A 620 6.27 0.01 -9.97
C LEU A 620 7.80 -0.04 -9.86
N ASN A 621 8.50 0.88 -10.49
CA ASN A 621 9.94 1.03 -10.33
C ASN A 621 10.26 2.02 -9.22
N ILE A 622 11.06 1.62 -8.24
CA ILE A 622 11.45 2.43 -7.08
C ILE A 622 12.97 2.59 -7.09
N PHE A 623 13.42 3.83 -7.16
CA PHE A 623 14.81 4.20 -7.18
C PHE A 623 15.15 5.02 -5.95
N GLY A 624 16.06 4.52 -5.11
CA GLY A 624 16.57 5.23 -3.93
C GLY A 624 17.93 5.87 -4.22
N VAL A 625 18.12 7.12 -3.81
CA VAL A 625 19.42 7.80 -3.77
C VAL A 625 19.69 8.21 -2.34
N ARG A 626 20.76 7.71 -1.72
CA ARG A 626 21.06 7.85 -0.27
C ARG A 626 19.85 7.47 0.60
N ALA A 627 19.07 6.50 0.17
CA ALA A 627 17.87 6.07 0.87
C ALA A 627 18.22 4.89 1.78
N ASP A 628 18.78 5.16 2.95
CA ASP A 628 19.13 4.14 3.96
C ASP A 628 17.94 3.27 4.35
N TYR A 629 16.75 3.86 4.29
CA TYR A 629 15.50 3.16 4.55
C TYR A 629 15.17 2.07 3.53
N MET A 630 15.68 2.13 2.30
CA MET A 630 15.34 1.14 1.27
C MET A 630 15.76 -0.28 1.65
N ARG A 631 16.86 -0.43 2.41
CA ARG A 631 17.26 -1.73 2.96
C ARG A 631 16.24 -2.20 4.01
N GLN A 632 15.84 -1.33 4.92
CA GLN A 632 14.82 -1.67 5.94
C GLN A 632 13.46 -1.95 5.30
N PHE A 633 13.09 -1.21 4.26
CA PHE A 633 11.86 -1.46 3.52
C PHE A 633 11.87 -2.83 2.84
N LYS A 634 12.99 -3.22 2.25
CA LYS A 634 13.18 -4.55 1.66
C LYS A 634 13.10 -5.65 2.73
N GLU A 635 13.83 -5.48 3.83
CA GLU A 635 13.78 -6.37 5.00
C GLU A 635 12.36 -6.46 5.58
N PHE A 636 11.63 -5.37 5.59
CA PHE A 636 10.23 -5.33 6.02
C PHE A 636 9.31 -6.15 5.10
N LEU A 637 9.38 -5.96 3.79
CA LEU A 637 8.60 -6.77 2.83
C LEU A 637 8.92 -8.26 2.99
N GLU A 638 10.19 -8.61 3.19
CA GLU A 638 10.63 -9.99 3.45
C GLU A 638 10.10 -10.52 4.80
N ALA A 639 10.12 -9.69 5.84
CA ALA A 639 9.58 -10.06 7.15
C ALA A 639 8.06 -10.32 7.10
N GLU A 640 7.35 -9.59 6.25
CA GLU A 640 5.94 -9.83 5.96
C GLU A 640 5.71 -11.04 5.02
N GLY A 641 6.78 -11.67 4.52
CA GLY A 641 6.69 -12.84 3.65
C GLY A 641 6.48 -12.50 2.17
N VAL A 642 6.77 -11.27 1.77
CA VAL A 642 6.79 -10.84 0.36
C VAL A 642 8.19 -11.08 -0.20
N PRO A 643 8.37 -11.81 -1.33
CA PRO A 643 9.69 -12.02 -1.91
C PRO A 643 10.31 -10.71 -2.39
N SER A 644 11.50 -10.36 -1.88
CA SER A 644 12.20 -9.13 -2.26
C SER A 644 13.06 -9.27 -3.52
N GLU A 645 13.35 -10.48 -3.94
CA GLU A 645 14.12 -10.76 -5.15
C GLU A 645 13.42 -11.80 -6.03
N LYS A 646 13.31 -11.51 -7.34
CA LYS A 646 12.92 -12.50 -8.35
C LYS A 646 14.01 -13.57 -8.41
N GLY A 647 13.70 -14.77 -7.99
CA GLY A 647 14.62 -15.91 -8.10
C GLY A 647 15.22 -16.43 -6.80
N GLN A 648 14.65 -16.17 -5.63
CA GLN A 648 15.03 -16.94 -4.44
C GLN A 648 14.69 -18.42 -4.65
N PRO A 649 15.61 -19.34 -4.28
CA PRO A 649 15.34 -20.76 -4.41
C PRO A 649 14.12 -21.13 -3.56
N ILE A 650 13.10 -21.67 -4.20
CA ILE A 650 11.94 -22.23 -3.51
C ILE A 650 12.44 -23.51 -2.82
N THR A 651 12.43 -23.55 -1.51
CA THR A 651 12.71 -24.79 -0.77
C THR A 651 11.49 -25.69 -0.86
N LEU A 652 11.51 -26.59 -1.81
CA LEU A 652 10.53 -27.66 -1.90
C LEU A 652 10.85 -28.71 -0.83
N LYS A 653 10.04 -28.80 0.21
CA LYS A 653 10.04 -29.94 1.11
C LYS A 653 9.35 -31.10 0.39
N MET A 654 10.12 -31.93 -0.30
CA MET A 654 9.59 -33.17 -0.83
C MET A 654 9.52 -34.20 0.29
N PRO A 655 8.35 -34.76 0.60
CA PRO A 655 8.29 -35.91 1.51
C PRO A 655 9.04 -37.08 0.90
N VAL A 656 10.14 -37.47 1.51
CA VAL A 656 10.85 -38.68 1.11
C VAL A 656 10.09 -39.86 1.69
N ILE A 657 9.28 -40.51 0.87
CA ILE A 657 8.71 -41.83 1.22
C ILE A 657 9.86 -42.83 1.21
N ARG A 658 10.34 -43.18 2.39
CA ARG A 658 11.32 -44.29 2.50
C ARG A 658 10.60 -45.59 2.21
N ASN A 659 10.65 -46.00 0.96
CA ASN A 659 10.16 -47.34 0.60
C ASN A 659 11.23 -48.37 1.01
N LYS A 660 10.90 -49.19 2.00
CA LYS A 660 11.82 -50.23 2.52
C LYS A 660 12.17 -51.33 1.48
N GLU A 661 11.42 -51.41 0.38
CA GLU A 661 11.62 -52.38 -0.67
C GLU A 661 12.84 -52.12 -1.57
N TYR A 662 13.41 -50.93 -1.54
CA TYR A 662 14.61 -50.60 -2.34
C TYR A 662 15.93 -51.04 -1.71
N LYS A 663 15.94 -51.63 -0.51
CA LYS A 663 17.20 -52.11 0.11
C LYS A 663 17.89 -53.22 -0.65
N ASN A 664 17.18 -53.92 -1.50
CA ASN A 664 17.72 -55.08 -2.26
C ASN A 664 17.78 -54.86 -3.79
N LYS A 665 17.45 -53.68 -4.28
CA LYS A 665 17.55 -53.31 -5.70
C LYS A 665 18.76 -52.41 -5.90
N GLY A 666 19.64 -52.75 -6.82
CA GLY A 666 20.81 -51.90 -7.14
C GLY A 666 20.37 -50.51 -7.53
N LEU A 667 20.87 -49.49 -6.80
CA LEU A 667 20.64 -48.08 -7.13
C LEU A 667 21.66 -47.65 -8.18
N TYR A 668 21.18 -47.20 -9.32
CA TYR A 668 22.02 -46.62 -10.36
C TYR A 668 22.09 -45.09 -10.18
N SER A 669 23.29 -44.54 -10.14
CA SER A 669 23.49 -43.10 -10.21
C SER A 669 23.92 -42.68 -11.61
N LEU A 670 23.30 -41.66 -12.15
CA LEU A 670 23.76 -41.03 -13.38
C LEU A 670 25.09 -40.30 -13.11
N ARG A 671 26.13 -40.64 -13.89
CA ARG A 671 27.41 -39.95 -13.88
C ARG A 671 27.72 -39.43 -15.29
N VAL A 672 28.34 -38.27 -15.36
CA VAL A 672 28.83 -37.74 -16.63
C VAL A 672 29.98 -38.66 -17.13
N LYS A 673 29.88 -39.11 -18.38
CA LYS A 673 30.88 -39.97 -18.98
C LYS A 673 32.24 -39.27 -19.01
N GLY A 674 33.28 -39.91 -18.48
CA GLY A 674 34.64 -39.39 -18.46
C GLY A 674 35.09 -38.73 -17.16
N GLY A 675 34.34 -38.87 -16.05
CA GLY A 675 34.77 -38.37 -14.73
C GLY A 675 34.73 -36.85 -14.58
N ALA A 676 34.02 -36.13 -15.47
CA ALA A 676 33.84 -34.71 -15.39
C ALA A 676 33.00 -34.34 -14.16
N ASP A 677 33.38 -33.25 -13.49
CA ASP A 677 32.65 -32.71 -12.36
C ASP A 677 31.26 -32.21 -12.80
N PHE A 678 30.20 -32.76 -12.23
CA PHE A 678 28.82 -32.42 -12.55
C PHE A 678 28.55 -30.91 -12.35
N LYS A 679 29.21 -30.27 -11.40
CA LYS A 679 29.11 -28.82 -11.21
C LYS A 679 29.65 -28.02 -12.39
N LYS A 680 30.73 -28.45 -13.01
CA LYS A 680 31.32 -27.81 -14.20
C LYS A 680 30.53 -28.09 -15.48
N ALA A 681 29.86 -29.24 -15.57
CA ALA A 681 28.97 -29.55 -16.69
C ALA A 681 27.63 -28.77 -16.64
N ALA A 682 27.16 -28.45 -15.44
CA ALA A 682 25.91 -27.70 -15.24
C ALA A 682 26.07 -26.19 -15.48
N GLU A 683 27.27 -25.64 -15.66
CA GLU A 683 27.51 -24.22 -15.99
C GLU A 683 27.22 -23.87 -17.45
N LYS A 684 27.02 -24.85 -18.33
CA LYS A 684 26.53 -24.61 -19.68
C LYS A 684 25.00 -24.78 -19.70
N PRO A 685 24.23 -23.75 -20.08
CA PRO A 685 22.80 -23.92 -20.19
C PRO A 685 22.49 -24.98 -21.23
N PHE A 686 21.78 -26.01 -20.84
CA PHE A 686 21.07 -26.86 -21.78
C PHE A 686 19.99 -26.02 -22.46
N LEU A 687 20.03 -25.99 -23.77
CA LEU A 687 19.03 -25.39 -24.64
C LEU A 687 17.62 -25.95 -24.39
#